data_4a1d8970161961631e7e6bbb4e8c5cd9
#
_entry.id   4a1d8970161961631e7e6bbb4e8c5cd9
#
_cell.length_a   1.000
_cell.length_b   1.000
_cell.length_c   1.000
_cell.angle_alpha   90.00
_cell.angle_beta   90.00
_cell.angle_gamma   90.00
#
_symmetry.space_group_name_H-M   'P 1'
#
loop_
_entity.id
_entity.type
_entity.pdbx_description
1 polymer ?
#
loop_
_entity_poly.entity_id
_entity_poly.type
_entity_poly.pdbx_seq_one_letter_code
_entity_poly.pdbx_strand_id
1 'polypeptide(L)'
;MKWIFKQAQGRLKIIIICFMLYGLAILIRLFYVQIAQHEELTELAKANWDREIPFQEERGDITDRNGEAIVTNKLAPTLYFMRAQNDNVEEVADQLAPLLKTDREKLLEKLSRRAYLTKLAPEGKNITAEQAEQVQQLQIDGLYSGVDYVRHYPYGTLLSRLLGFTGYDSQGLAGIEYEYNDVLTGQGSAIRLFTDAKGNAMRQTPDEWRQGEGGATIELTVDVRLQQVVERELAQAMEKYSAEQALALAMNPKTGEILAISSYPTYDPTTYQKVEPSIYNRNLPVFMTYEPGSTFKIITLSAAIEEDVIDLENESFYDQGFTMVEGSRLRCWKRQGHGHQTFLEVVENSCNPGFIEMGHRIGSDKLLSYIHKFGFGEKTGSNLAGEASGILFSKEGFGPVESATTAFGQGVSVTPIQQVQAVAAAINGGTLYTPYIVSRMIGSNGQVLLENKPSAKRQVISEETSKKVREALESVVANGSGKHAYRDGLRVGGKTGTAQKVENGRYKDGDYIVSFIGFAPANDPEILVYVAVDSPQAQSVFGSTITAPIVGQIIEESASILGLPYSSDQLPKKYVWGDEVTEAMPDFIGQKGSEVMEQQYTYRIEWHGKGDKIIDQLPVAGKQIKQDEIIHLYLGN
;
A
#
# COMPACT_ATOMS: atom_id res chain seq x y z
N MET A 1 61.27 44.66 -76.78
CA MET A 1 60.74 43.24 -76.62
C MET A 1 61.51 42.44 -75.58
N LYS A 2 62.84 42.30 -75.57
CA LYS A 2 63.62 41.50 -74.61
C LYS A 2 63.41 41.91 -73.11
N TRP A 3 63.15 43.14 -72.80
CA TRP A 3 62.96 43.61 -71.41
C TRP A 3 61.56 43.27 -70.83
N ILE A 4 60.51 43.33 -71.66
CA ILE A 4 59.14 42.92 -71.29
C ILE A 4 59.07 41.41 -71.04
N PHE A 5 59.77 40.60 -71.81
CA PHE A 5 59.93 39.16 -71.65
C PHE A 5 60.63 38.80 -70.34
N LYS A 6 61.67 39.53 -69.92
CA LYS A 6 62.40 39.26 -68.69
C LYS A 6 61.55 39.64 -67.47
N GLN A 7 60.75 40.67 -67.49
CA GLN A 7 59.77 41.00 -66.45
C GLN A 7 58.62 40.01 -66.37
N ALA A 8 58.11 39.53 -67.53
CA ALA A 8 57.09 38.51 -67.55
C ALA A 8 57.57 37.16 -67.00
N GLN A 9 58.82 36.75 -67.29
CA GLN A 9 59.44 35.56 -66.70
C GLN A 9 59.67 35.67 -65.19
N GLY A 10 60.02 36.87 -64.65
CA GLY A 10 60.14 37.15 -63.26
C GLY A 10 58.79 37.01 -62.52
N ARG A 11 57.72 37.56 -63.06
CA ARG A 11 56.38 37.46 -62.53
C ARG A 11 55.86 36.03 -62.61
N LEU A 12 56.14 35.27 -63.66
CA LEU A 12 55.78 33.86 -63.81
C LEU A 12 56.49 32.99 -62.74
N LYS A 13 57.78 33.23 -62.44
CA LYS A 13 58.49 32.55 -61.39
C LYS A 13 57.88 32.81 -60.01
N ILE A 14 57.49 34.08 -59.75
CA ILE A 14 56.81 34.41 -58.48
C ILE A 14 55.50 33.67 -58.36
N ILE A 15 54.68 33.65 -59.41
CA ILE A 15 53.41 32.92 -59.45
C ILE A 15 53.65 31.42 -59.18
N ILE A 16 54.62 30.80 -59.87
CA ILE A 16 54.96 29.38 -59.62
C ILE A 16 55.40 29.15 -58.22
N ILE A 17 56.23 30.00 -57.62
CA ILE A 17 56.66 29.88 -56.20
C ILE A 17 55.47 30.01 -55.26
N CYS A 18 54.56 30.96 -55.50
CA CYS A 18 53.31 31.09 -54.70
C CYS A 18 52.45 29.83 -54.82
N PHE A 19 52.31 29.25 -55.97
CA PHE A 19 51.55 28.00 -56.17
C PHE A 19 52.26 26.81 -55.44
N MET A 20 53.58 26.71 -55.50
CA MET A 20 54.31 25.68 -54.79
C MET A 20 54.23 25.85 -53.27
N LEU A 21 54.30 27.11 -52.75
CA LEU A 21 54.12 27.37 -51.33
C LEU A 21 52.68 27.05 -50.87
N TYR A 22 51.68 27.40 -51.69
CA TYR A 22 50.29 27.05 -51.43
C TYR A 22 50.06 25.53 -51.42
N GLY A 23 50.60 24.82 -52.40
CA GLY A 23 50.59 23.35 -52.46
C GLY A 23 51.27 22.70 -51.25
N LEU A 24 52.43 23.25 -50.85
CA LEU A 24 53.11 22.78 -49.62
C LEU A 24 52.28 23.03 -48.34
N ALA A 25 51.64 24.18 -48.25
CA ALA A 25 50.77 24.51 -47.10
C ALA A 25 49.56 23.55 -47.05
N ILE A 26 48.95 23.19 -48.19
CA ILE A 26 47.91 22.17 -48.24
C ILE A 26 48.43 20.80 -47.79
N LEU A 27 49.60 20.38 -48.26
CA LEU A 27 50.21 19.10 -47.85
C LEU A 27 50.51 19.05 -46.34
N ILE A 28 51.05 20.11 -45.79
CA ILE A 28 51.30 20.24 -44.35
C ILE A 28 49.98 20.15 -43.57
N ARG A 29 48.96 20.87 -44.07
CA ARG A 29 47.60 20.80 -43.42
C ARG A 29 46.97 19.41 -43.52
N LEU A 30 47.06 18.76 -44.65
CA LEU A 30 46.58 17.40 -44.85
C LEU A 30 47.30 16.43 -43.88
N PHE A 31 48.64 16.55 -43.80
CA PHE A 31 49.45 15.72 -42.88
C PHE A 31 49.04 15.98 -41.43
N TYR A 32 48.84 17.23 -41.03
CA TYR A 32 48.39 17.59 -39.70
C TYR A 32 47.02 16.99 -39.39
N VAL A 33 46.05 17.13 -40.28
CA VAL A 33 44.70 16.57 -40.10
C VAL A 33 44.72 15.04 -40.05
N GLN A 34 45.49 14.43 -40.96
CA GLN A 34 45.49 12.93 -41.04
C GLN A 34 46.35 12.25 -39.98
N ILE A 35 47.32 12.89 -39.34
CA ILE A 35 48.15 12.29 -38.33
C ILE A 35 47.90 12.88 -36.94
N ALA A 36 47.94 14.20 -36.79
CA ALA A 36 47.84 14.83 -35.48
C ALA A 36 46.38 14.88 -34.95
N GLN A 37 45.41 15.01 -35.85
CA GLN A 37 43.98 15.06 -35.52
C GLN A 37 43.26 13.73 -35.85
N HIS A 38 43.98 12.67 -36.21
CA HIS A 38 43.39 11.40 -36.66
C HIS A 38 42.51 10.79 -35.60
N GLU A 39 42.97 10.65 -34.37
CA GLU A 39 42.22 10.05 -33.26
C GLU A 39 40.99 10.86 -32.93
N GLU A 40 41.13 12.17 -32.74
CA GLU A 40 40.05 13.08 -32.41
C GLU A 40 38.94 13.09 -33.50
N LEU A 41 39.33 13.20 -34.78
CA LEU A 41 38.38 13.18 -35.87
C LEU A 41 37.75 11.82 -36.11
N THR A 42 38.47 10.75 -35.81
CA THR A 42 37.92 9.40 -35.88
C THR A 42 36.91 9.14 -34.76
N GLU A 43 37.17 9.60 -33.56
CA GLU A 43 36.20 9.52 -32.45
C GLU A 43 34.94 10.36 -32.73
N LEU A 44 35.09 11.58 -33.22
CA LEU A 44 33.97 12.42 -33.65
C LEU A 44 33.16 11.77 -34.79
N ALA A 45 33.83 11.14 -35.75
CA ALA A 45 33.19 10.41 -36.82
C ALA A 45 32.44 9.19 -36.33
N LYS A 46 33.06 8.39 -35.43
CA LYS A 46 32.41 7.24 -34.78
C LYS A 46 31.18 7.68 -34.00
N ALA A 47 31.25 8.73 -33.23
CA ALA A 47 30.11 9.27 -32.48
C ALA A 47 28.95 9.69 -33.40
N ASN A 48 29.21 10.14 -34.61
CA ASN A 48 28.20 10.49 -35.59
C ASN A 48 27.66 9.29 -36.40
N TRP A 49 28.42 8.23 -36.57
CA TRP A 49 28.04 7.01 -37.28
C TRP A 49 27.43 5.97 -36.40
N ASP A 50 27.77 6.00 -35.11
CA ASP A 50 27.30 5.06 -34.10
C ASP A 50 25.83 5.30 -33.79
N ARG A 51 25.01 4.29 -34.01
CA ARG A 51 23.59 4.26 -33.65
C ARG A 51 23.36 3.07 -32.77
N GLU A 52 23.04 3.30 -31.52
CA GLU A 52 22.67 2.26 -30.60
C GLU A 52 21.15 2.07 -30.67
N ILE A 53 20.70 0.86 -31.05
CA ILE A 53 19.30 0.46 -30.97
C ILE A 53 19.17 -0.32 -29.68
N PRO A 54 18.60 0.27 -28.62
CA PRO A 54 18.38 -0.43 -27.37
C PRO A 54 17.26 -1.45 -27.55
N PHE A 55 17.51 -2.67 -27.10
CA PHE A 55 16.50 -3.69 -26.91
C PHE A 55 16.15 -3.75 -25.42
N GLN A 56 14.88 -3.84 -25.16
CA GLN A 56 14.40 -3.97 -23.79
C GLN A 56 14.59 -5.42 -23.35
N GLU A 57 15.40 -5.61 -22.31
CA GLU A 57 15.53 -6.88 -21.65
C GLU A 57 14.28 -7.23 -20.85
N GLU A 58 14.17 -8.48 -20.49
CA GLU A 58 13.13 -8.97 -19.62
C GLU A 58 13.22 -8.28 -18.26
N ARG A 59 12.09 -7.67 -17.83
CA ARG A 59 11.98 -7.04 -16.53
C ARG A 59 11.91 -8.13 -15.46
N GLY A 60 12.62 -7.97 -14.34
CA GLY A 60 12.64 -8.93 -13.25
C GLY A 60 11.23 -9.29 -12.75
N ASP A 61 11.02 -10.50 -12.34
CA ASP A 61 9.77 -10.96 -11.77
C ASP A 61 9.59 -10.43 -10.34
N ILE A 62 8.33 -10.35 -9.89
CA ILE A 62 8.00 -10.15 -8.48
C ILE A 62 7.30 -11.41 -7.99
N THR A 63 7.87 -12.05 -6.97
CA THR A 63 7.37 -13.31 -6.42
C THR A 63 6.90 -13.14 -4.99
N ASP A 64 6.06 -14.06 -4.52
CA ASP A 64 5.71 -14.18 -3.11
C ASP A 64 6.84 -14.88 -2.32
N ARG A 65 6.64 -15.05 -1.00
CA ARG A 65 7.60 -15.71 -0.10
C ARG A 65 7.85 -17.19 -0.43
N ASN A 66 6.98 -17.83 -1.22
CA ASN A 66 7.06 -19.23 -1.64
C ASN A 66 7.64 -19.38 -3.07
N GLY A 67 7.99 -18.26 -3.72
CA GLY A 67 8.48 -18.24 -5.10
C GLY A 67 7.37 -18.24 -6.16
N GLU A 68 6.10 -18.06 -5.77
CA GLU A 68 4.99 -17.93 -6.69
C GLU A 68 5.04 -16.57 -7.40
N ALA A 69 4.98 -16.57 -8.75
CA ALA A 69 5.09 -15.35 -9.54
C ALA A 69 3.82 -14.51 -9.47
N ILE A 70 3.91 -13.35 -8.79
CA ILE A 70 2.82 -12.37 -8.66
C ILE A 70 2.81 -11.43 -9.87
N VAL A 71 3.99 -11.04 -10.36
CA VAL A 71 4.16 -10.22 -11.55
C VAL A 71 5.28 -10.82 -12.38
N THR A 72 5.00 -11.06 -13.66
CA THR A 72 5.94 -11.64 -14.61
C THR A 72 5.84 -10.93 -15.96
N ASN A 73 6.40 -11.50 -16.99
CA ASN A 73 6.39 -10.96 -18.33
C ASN A 73 5.74 -11.93 -19.31
N LYS A 74 5.04 -11.39 -20.30
CA LYS A 74 4.56 -12.13 -21.46
C LYS A 74 5.20 -11.58 -22.72
N LEU A 75 5.56 -12.46 -23.63
CA LEU A 75 5.95 -12.07 -24.96
C LEU A 75 4.70 -11.73 -25.77
N ALA A 76 4.68 -10.54 -26.37
CA ALA A 76 3.56 -10.08 -27.15
C ALA A 76 4.02 -9.49 -28.49
N PRO A 77 3.26 -9.69 -29.57
CA PRO A 77 3.55 -9.08 -30.85
C PRO A 77 3.55 -7.54 -30.74
N THR A 78 4.59 -6.92 -31.29
CA THR A 78 4.79 -5.46 -31.27
C THR A 78 5.27 -5.00 -32.64
N LEU A 79 4.71 -3.90 -33.11
CA LEU A 79 5.04 -3.36 -34.42
C LEU A 79 6.17 -2.34 -34.32
N TYR A 80 7.07 -2.46 -35.29
CA TYR A 80 8.20 -1.57 -35.49
C TYR A 80 8.16 -1.03 -36.91
N PHE A 81 8.45 0.25 -37.07
CA PHE A 81 8.44 0.93 -38.36
C PHE A 81 9.80 1.53 -38.67
N MET A 82 10.33 1.23 -39.85
CA MET A 82 11.57 1.74 -40.37
C MET A 82 11.27 2.73 -41.51
N ARG A 83 11.20 4.00 -41.17
CA ARG A 83 10.80 5.07 -42.10
C ARG A 83 11.69 5.15 -43.36
N ALA A 84 12.98 4.81 -43.24
CA ALA A 84 13.90 4.84 -44.39
C ALA A 84 13.50 3.87 -45.53
N GLN A 85 12.62 2.92 -45.26
CA GLN A 85 12.12 1.95 -46.24
C GLN A 85 10.74 2.30 -46.82
N ASN A 86 10.03 3.27 -46.22
CA ASN A 86 8.70 3.69 -46.66
C ASN A 86 8.44 5.16 -46.31
N ASP A 87 8.43 6.01 -47.33
CA ASP A 87 8.19 7.46 -47.20
C ASP A 87 6.69 7.80 -47.12
N ASN A 88 5.80 6.88 -47.52
CA ASN A 88 4.34 7.12 -47.56
C ASN A 88 3.67 6.82 -46.23
N VAL A 89 4.06 7.55 -45.18
CA VAL A 89 3.57 7.36 -43.80
C VAL A 89 2.06 7.60 -43.64
N GLU A 90 1.45 8.41 -44.52
CA GLU A 90 0.01 8.67 -44.51
C GLU A 90 -0.78 7.42 -44.89
N GLU A 91 -0.39 6.74 -45.96
CA GLU A 91 -1.01 5.49 -46.41
C GLU A 91 -0.84 4.39 -45.37
N VAL A 92 0.34 4.29 -44.75
CA VAL A 92 0.59 3.34 -43.67
C VAL A 92 -0.34 3.62 -42.48
N ALA A 93 -0.52 4.88 -42.11
CA ALA A 93 -1.44 5.26 -41.03
C ALA A 93 -2.90 4.94 -41.40
N ASP A 94 -3.32 5.17 -42.64
CA ASP A 94 -4.68 4.85 -43.11
C ASP A 94 -4.99 3.35 -43.08
N GLN A 95 -4.00 2.50 -43.37
CA GLN A 95 -4.15 1.04 -43.34
C GLN A 95 -4.09 0.47 -41.92
N LEU A 96 -3.22 0.99 -41.05
CA LEU A 96 -3.00 0.46 -39.71
C LEU A 96 -4.01 0.95 -38.68
N ALA A 97 -4.47 2.21 -38.74
CA ALA A 97 -5.36 2.79 -37.74
C ALA A 97 -6.65 1.98 -37.50
N PRO A 98 -7.36 1.50 -38.52
CA PRO A 98 -8.56 0.69 -38.32
C PRO A 98 -8.27 -0.69 -37.72
N LEU A 99 -7.13 -1.34 -38.10
CA LEU A 99 -6.72 -2.65 -37.59
C LEU A 99 -6.32 -2.57 -36.12
N LEU A 100 -5.59 -1.51 -35.75
CA LEU A 100 -5.14 -1.29 -34.37
C LEU A 100 -6.20 -0.63 -33.50
N LYS A 101 -7.36 -0.25 -34.10
CA LYS A 101 -8.47 0.47 -33.43
C LYS A 101 -7.98 1.73 -32.70
N THR A 102 -7.12 2.49 -33.36
CA THR A 102 -6.47 3.69 -32.81
C THR A 102 -6.75 4.93 -33.65
N ASP A 103 -6.43 6.08 -33.05
CA ASP A 103 -6.50 7.36 -33.75
C ASP A 103 -5.40 7.46 -34.83
N ARG A 104 -5.84 7.78 -36.06
CA ARG A 104 -4.96 7.96 -37.25
C ARG A 104 -3.87 9.00 -37.02
N GLU A 105 -4.22 10.12 -36.40
CA GLU A 105 -3.27 11.23 -36.24
C GLU A 105 -2.16 10.90 -35.26
N LYS A 106 -2.49 10.20 -34.18
CA LYS A 106 -1.50 9.69 -33.21
C LYS A 106 -0.53 8.72 -33.86
N LEU A 107 -1.04 7.83 -34.69
CA LEU A 107 -0.21 6.87 -35.41
C LEU A 107 0.66 7.57 -36.42
N LEU A 108 0.12 8.55 -37.18
CA LEU A 108 0.85 9.34 -38.17
C LEU A 108 2.00 10.13 -37.51
N GLU A 109 1.78 10.73 -36.34
CA GLU A 109 2.84 11.42 -35.59
C GLU A 109 4.03 10.48 -35.31
N LYS A 110 3.74 9.25 -34.93
CA LYS A 110 4.79 8.25 -34.62
C LYS A 110 5.51 7.77 -35.89
N LEU A 111 4.77 7.43 -36.91
CA LEU A 111 5.33 7.01 -38.20
C LEU A 111 6.18 8.13 -38.83
N SER A 112 5.87 9.39 -38.54
CA SER A 112 6.61 10.54 -39.05
C SER A 112 7.91 10.85 -38.32
N ARG A 113 8.21 10.16 -37.19
CA ARG A 113 9.44 10.37 -36.42
C ARG A 113 10.67 10.03 -37.26
N ARG A 114 11.68 10.90 -37.20
CA ARG A 114 12.98 10.68 -37.85
C ARG A 114 13.87 9.79 -36.98
N ALA A 115 13.49 8.52 -36.83
CA ALA A 115 14.29 7.50 -36.14
C ALA A 115 14.59 6.37 -37.12
N TYR A 116 15.71 5.68 -36.93
CA TYR A 116 16.06 4.49 -37.72
C TYR A 116 14.98 3.42 -37.62
N LEU A 117 14.56 3.13 -36.39
CA LEU A 117 13.49 2.19 -36.06
C LEU A 117 12.56 2.86 -35.04
N THR A 118 11.28 2.90 -35.32
CA THR A 118 10.27 3.43 -34.41
C THR A 118 9.40 2.30 -33.90
N LYS A 119 9.38 2.07 -32.58
CA LYS A 119 8.41 1.20 -31.92
C LYS A 119 7.06 1.91 -31.89
N LEU A 120 6.02 1.27 -32.45
CA LEU A 120 4.67 1.84 -32.51
C LEU A 120 3.91 1.61 -31.20
N ALA A 121 4.45 2.10 -30.08
CA ALA A 121 3.82 2.00 -28.77
C ALA A 121 3.10 3.32 -28.40
N PRO A 122 1.93 3.25 -27.73
CA PRO A 122 1.21 2.07 -27.28
C PRO A 122 0.41 1.34 -28.37
N GLU A 123 0.11 1.97 -29.51
CA GLU A 123 -0.91 1.55 -30.48
C GLU A 123 -0.59 0.19 -31.13
N GLY A 124 0.67 -0.07 -31.43
CA GLY A 124 1.16 -1.32 -32.03
C GLY A 124 1.89 -2.22 -31.05
N LYS A 125 1.83 -1.96 -29.73
CA LYS A 125 2.40 -2.84 -28.69
C LYS A 125 1.32 -3.76 -28.12
N ASN A 126 1.68 -5.02 -27.86
CA ASN A 126 0.76 -6.03 -27.29
C ASN A 126 -0.52 -6.22 -28.15
N ILE A 127 -0.32 -6.24 -29.46
CA ILE A 127 -1.41 -6.54 -30.40
C ILE A 127 -1.77 -8.04 -30.34
N THR A 128 -3.00 -8.36 -30.68
CA THR A 128 -3.46 -9.75 -30.71
C THR A 128 -2.76 -10.52 -31.85
N ALA A 129 -2.67 -11.83 -31.74
CA ALA A 129 -2.12 -12.68 -32.80
C ALA A 129 -2.88 -12.49 -34.13
N GLU A 130 -4.20 -12.32 -34.06
CA GLU A 130 -5.05 -12.03 -35.24
C GLU A 130 -4.68 -10.67 -35.88
N GLN A 131 -4.50 -9.62 -35.07
CA GLN A 131 -4.05 -8.31 -35.57
C GLN A 131 -2.66 -8.40 -36.20
N ALA A 132 -1.74 -9.14 -35.58
CA ALA A 132 -0.39 -9.33 -36.12
C ALA A 132 -0.42 -10.05 -37.48
N GLU A 133 -1.27 -11.06 -37.64
CA GLU A 133 -1.47 -11.76 -38.91
C GLU A 133 -2.08 -10.84 -39.97
N GLN A 134 -3.12 -10.06 -39.63
CA GLN A 134 -3.74 -9.08 -40.54
C GLN A 134 -2.74 -8.03 -41.00
N VAL A 135 -1.92 -7.50 -40.09
CA VAL A 135 -0.85 -6.55 -40.40
C VAL A 135 0.19 -7.18 -41.34
N GLN A 136 0.59 -8.43 -41.12
CA GLN A 136 1.54 -9.12 -41.98
C GLN A 136 0.99 -9.31 -43.40
N GLN A 137 -0.31 -9.54 -43.56
CA GLN A 137 -0.96 -9.68 -44.86
C GLN A 137 -0.95 -8.39 -45.70
N LEU A 138 -0.82 -7.21 -45.07
CA LEU A 138 -0.74 -5.92 -45.76
C LEU A 138 0.58 -5.75 -46.53
N GLN A 139 1.62 -6.51 -46.18
CA GLN A 139 2.95 -6.45 -46.82
C GLN A 139 3.50 -5.02 -46.97
N ILE A 140 3.35 -4.21 -45.92
CA ILE A 140 3.81 -2.81 -45.90
C ILE A 140 5.34 -2.79 -45.78
N ASP A 141 6.03 -2.18 -46.77
CA ASP A 141 7.47 -2.00 -46.68
C ASP A 141 7.86 -1.18 -45.45
N GLY A 142 8.91 -1.59 -44.76
CA GLY A 142 9.40 -0.91 -43.56
C GLY A 142 8.60 -1.20 -42.30
N LEU A 143 7.51 -1.97 -42.36
CA LEU A 143 6.76 -2.41 -41.19
C LEU A 143 7.14 -3.83 -40.78
N TYR A 144 7.55 -4.00 -39.54
CA TYR A 144 8.01 -5.27 -38.99
C TYR A 144 7.19 -5.65 -37.76
N SER A 145 6.82 -6.92 -37.66
CA SER A 145 6.29 -7.49 -36.44
C SER A 145 7.46 -8.16 -35.67
N GLY A 146 7.72 -7.67 -34.48
CA GLY A 146 8.66 -8.27 -33.54
C GLY A 146 7.93 -8.78 -32.31
N VAL A 147 8.68 -9.30 -31.35
CA VAL A 147 8.18 -9.72 -30.04
C VAL A 147 8.80 -8.83 -28.99
N ASP A 148 7.99 -8.35 -28.06
CA ASP A 148 8.41 -7.50 -26.96
C ASP A 148 7.86 -8.01 -25.63
N TYR A 149 8.48 -7.66 -24.54
CA TYR A 149 7.99 -7.98 -23.21
C TYR A 149 6.88 -7.03 -22.78
N VAL A 150 5.79 -7.64 -22.30
CA VAL A 150 4.67 -6.92 -21.69
C VAL A 150 4.46 -7.43 -20.28
N ARG A 151 4.33 -6.50 -19.33
CA ARG A 151 4.11 -6.85 -17.93
C ARG A 151 2.80 -7.60 -17.74
N HIS A 152 2.83 -8.67 -17.00
CA HIS A 152 1.71 -9.55 -16.77
C HIS A 152 1.47 -9.76 -15.28
N TYR A 153 0.20 -9.63 -14.88
CA TYR A 153 -0.29 -9.77 -13.53
C TYR A 153 -1.21 -11.00 -13.45
N PRO A 154 -0.68 -12.21 -13.14
CA PRO A 154 -1.47 -13.46 -13.17
C PRO A 154 -2.69 -13.44 -12.27
N TYR A 155 -2.63 -12.68 -11.17
CA TYR A 155 -3.69 -12.56 -10.18
C TYR A 155 -4.58 -11.33 -10.36
N GLY A 156 -4.49 -10.63 -11.51
CA GLY A 156 -5.34 -9.49 -11.84
C GLY A 156 -5.18 -8.32 -10.88
N THR A 157 -6.20 -8.04 -10.09
CA THR A 157 -6.25 -6.89 -9.17
C THR A 157 -5.53 -7.11 -7.83
N LEU A 158 -5.08 -8.35 -7.57
CA LEU A 158 -4.44 -8.70 -6.30
C LEU A 158 -3.19 -7.85 -6.05
N LEU A 159 -3.07 -7.28 -4.85
CA LEU A 159 -1.93 -6.42 -4.46
C LEU A 159 -1.74 -5.16 -5.33
N SER A 160 -2.71 -4.77 -6.17
CA SER A 160 -2.52 -3.71 -7.17
C SER A 160 -1.96 -2.40 -6.60
N ARG A 161 -2.42 -1.99 -5.41
CA ARG A 161 -1.94 -0.75 -4.75
C ARG A 161 -0.52 -0.86 -4.16
N LEU A 162 -0.06 -2.08 -3.90
CA LEU A 162 1.31 -2.35 -3.48
C LEU A 162 2.23 -2.48 -4.69
N LEU A 163 1.86 -3.34 -5.64
CA LEU A 163 2.69 -3.66 -6.80
C LEU A 163 2.84 -2.44 -7.72
N GLY A 164 1.76 -1.69 -7.91
CA GLY A 164 1.71 -0.61 -8.88
C GLY A 164 1.59 -1.15 -10.31
N PHE A 165 2.15 -0.42 -11.26
CA PHE A 165 2.07 -0.74 -12.69
C PHE A 165 3.22 -0.12 -13.47
N THR A 166 3.40 -0.62 -14.70
CA THR A 166 4.40 -0.09 -15.63
C THR A 166 3.76 0.71 -16.77
N GLY A 167 4.52 1.63 -17.32
CA GLY A 167 4.16 2.34 -18.55
C GLY A 167 4.44 1.51 -19.80
N TYR A 168 4.22 2.12 -20.96
CA TYR A 168 4.39 1.47 -22.25
C TYR A 168 5.83 1.06 -22.56
N ASP A 169 6.81 1.79 -22.03
CA ASP A 169 8.23 1.47 -22.16
C ASP A 169 8.75 0.61 -21.01
N SER A 170 7.82 -0.06 -20.30
CA SER A 170 8.05 -0.94 -19.15
C SER A 170 8.73 -0.25 -17.95
N GLN A 171 8.75 1.08 -17.92
CA GLN A 171 9.17 1.84 -16.74
C GLN A 171 8.12 1.72 -15.64
N GLY A 172 8.55 1.53 -14.40
CA GLY A 172 7.67 1.54 -13.23
C GLY A 172 7.08 2.93 -12.98
N LEU A 173 5.76 3.02 -12.77
CA LEU A 173 5.05 4.29 -12.57
C LEU A 173 4.43 4.44 -11.18
N ALA A 174 4.20 3.35 -10.48
CA ALA A 174 3.65 3.34 -9.13
C ALA A 174 4.11 2.10 -8.35
N GLY A 175 3.96 2.13 -7.01
CA GLY A 175 4.20 0.99 -6.13
C GLY A 175 5.62 0.42 -6.20
N ILE A 176 5.75 -0.89 -5.99
CA ILE A 176 7.02 -1.62 -6.05
C ILE A 176 7.66 -1.50 -7.44
N GLU A 177 6.85 -1.50 -8.50
CA GLU A 177 7.34 -1.31 -9.87
C GLU A 177 8.11 0.02 -10.04
N TYR A 178 7.67 1.09 -9.37
CA TYR A 178 8.34 2.40 -9.37
C TYR A 178 9.52 2.43 -8.42
N GLU A 179 9.34 2.00 -7.17
CA GLU A 179 10.37 2.10 -6.12
C GLU A 179 11.63 1.30 -6.47
N TYR A 180 11.44 0.15 -7.08
CA TYR A 180 12.53 -0.75 -7.49
C TYR A 180 12.75 -0.78 -8.99
N ASN A 181 12.35 0.30 -9.70
CA ASN A 181 12.42 0.33 -11.16
C ASN A 181 13.82 0.01 -11.70
N ASP A 182 14.87 0.59 -11.14
CA ASP A 182 16.25 0.43 -11.60
C ASP A 182 16.75 -1.01 -11.46
N VAL A 183 16.29 -1.70 -10.42
CA VAL A 183 16.64 -3.10 -10.15
C VAL A 183 15.85 -4.04 -11.06
N LEU A 184 14.55 -3.77 -11.23
CA LEU A 184 13.66 -4.58 -12.06
C LEU A 184 13.94 -4.44 -13.56
N THR A 185 14.39 -3.27 -14.03
CA THR A 185 14.59 -3.03 -15.47
C THR A 185 15.83 -3.73 -16.04
N GLY A 186 16.87 -3.95 -15.21
CA GLY A 186 18.13 -4.50 -15.68
C GLY A 186 18.91 -3.57 -16.62
N GLN A 187 19.92 -4.11 -17.27
CA GLN A 187 20.73 -3.40 -18.26
C GLN A 187 20.37 -3.93 -19.66
N GLY A 188 19.74 -3.09 -20.48
CA GLY A 188 19.27 -3.48 -21.79
C GLY A 188 20.39 -3.92 -22.75
N SER A 189 20.11 -4.93 -23.57
CA SER A 189 20.90 -5.25 -24.77
C SER A 189 20.85 -4.08 -25.76
N ALA A 190 21.87 -3.97 -26.57
CA ALA A 190 21.86 -3.02 -27.67
C ALA A 190 22.58 -3.60 -28.89
N ILE A 191 22.05 -3.31 -30.07
CA ILE A 191 22.79 -3.47 -31.31
C ILE A 191 23.38 -2.12 -31.66
N ARG A 192 24.70 -2.08 -31.78
CA ARG A 192 25.42 -0.93 -32.29
C ARG A 192 25.54 -1.08 -33.80
N LEU A 193 24.85 -0.20 -34.52
CA LEU A 193 24.88 -0.11 -35.97
C LEU A 193 25.69 1.09 -36.41
N PHE A 194 26.52 0.92 -37.44
CA PHE A 194 27.21 2.04 -38.07
C PHE A 194 26.43 2.48 -39.29
N THR A 195 25.95 3.74 -39.29
CA THR A 195 25.15 4.30 -40.36
C THR A 195 25.83 5.52 -40.99
N ASP A 196 25.58 5.74 -42.28
CA ASP A 196 25.96 7.00 -42.96
C ASP A 196 25.10 8.18 -42.49
N ALA A 197 25.40 9.39 -42.95
CA ALA A 197 24.67 10.60 -42.62
C ALA A 197 23.18 10.59 -43.08
N LYS A 198 22.79 9.62 -43.91
CA LYS A 198 21.41 9.41 -44.37
C LYS A 198 20.71 8.29 -43.59
N GLY A 199 21.43 7.62 -42.69
CA GLY A 199 20.89 6.50 -41.89
C GLY A 199 20.97 5.12 -42.59
N ASN A 200 21.72 4.97 -43.68
CA ASN A 200 21.91 3.67 -44.33
C ASN A 200 23.04 2.90 -43.64
N ALA A 201 22.87 1.61 -43.45
CA ALA A 201 23.87 0.75 -42.84
C ALA A 201 25.19 0.74 -43.62
N MET A 202 26.31 0.92 -42.94
CA MET A 202 27.66 0.87 -43.55
C MET A 202 28.12 -0.57 -43.59
N ARG A 203 28.11 -1.19 -44.77
CA ARG A 203 28.43 -2.62 -45.00
C ARG A 203 29.87 -3.06 -44.61
N GLN A 204 30.74 -2.14 -44.24
CA GLN A 204 32.14 -2.41 -43.95
C GLN A 204 32.47 -2.57 -42.45
N THR A 205 31.55 -2.25 -41.59
CA THR A 205 31.69 -2.38 -40.12
C THR A 205 30.72 -3.44 -39.63
N PRO A 206 31.19 -4.50 -38.93
CA PRO A 206 30.31 -5.49 -38.34
C PRO A 206 29.45 -4.84 -37.26
N ASP A 207 28.18 -5.24 -37.19
CA ASP A 207 27.29 -4.86 -36.09
C ASP A 207 27.83 -5.45 -34.78
N GLU A 208 27.92 -4.63 -33.74
CA GLU A 208 28.36 -5.07 -32.41
C GLU A 208 27.12 -5.31 -31.53
N TRP A 209 26.96 -6.56 -31.10
CA TRP A 209 25.96 -6.94 -30.13
C TRP A 209 26.48 -6.69 -28.71
N ARG A 210 25.85 -5.81 -27.94
CA ARG A 210 26.07 -5.68 -26.50
C ARG A 210 25.00 -6.50 -25.78
N GLN A 211 25.41 -7.56 -25.13
CA GLN A 211 24.54 -8.37 -24.29
C GLN A 211 24.16 -7.58 -23.06
N GLY A 212 22.86 -7.47 -22.79
CA GLY A 212 22.32 -6.91 -21.57
C GLY A 212 22.22 -7.95 -20.45
N GLU A 213 21.85 -7.49 -19.28
CA GLU A 213 21.49 -8.34 -18.16
C GLU A 213 20.01 -8.08 -17.83
N GLY A 214 19.21 -9.15 -17.74
CA GLY A 214 17.82 -9.05 -17.34
C GLY A 214 17.64 -8.45 -15.94
N GLY A 215 16.46 -7.97 -15.65
CA GLY A 215 16.13 -7.40 -14.35
C GLY A 215 16.24 -8.41 -13.21
N ALA A 216 16.50 -7.93 -11.99
CA ALA A 216 16.54 -8.80 -10.81
C ALA A 216 15.12 -9.13 -10.33
N THR A 217 14.92 -10.35 -9.89
CA THR A 217 13.68 -10.80 -9.24
C THR A 217 13.58 -10.23 -7.84
N ILE A 218 12.40 -9.71 -7.47
CA ILE A 218 12.08 -9.25 -6.12
C ILE A 218 11.18 -10.29 -5.46
N GLU A 219 11.66 -10.88 -4.37
CA GLU A 219 10.88 -11.76 -3.52
C GLU A 219 10.26 -10.97 -2.37
N LEU A 220 8.94 -11.04 -2.25
CA LEU A 220 8.19 -10.39 -1.18
C LEU A 220 8.02 -11.31 0.02
N THR A 221 7.74 -10.72 1.19
CA THR A 221 7.33 -11.46 2.40
C THR A 221 5.86 -11.88 2.38
N VAL A 222 5.09 -11.39 1.41
CA VAL A 222 3.65 -11.70 1.24
C VAL A 222 3.46 -13.18 0.88
N ASP A 223 2.43 -13.82 1.44
CA ASP A 223 1.92 -15.11 0.98
C ASP A 223 0.66 -14.88 0.12
N VAL A 224 0.72 -15.27 -1.15
CA VAL A 224 -0.40 -15.06 -2.10
C VAL A 224 -1.71 -15.69 -1.62
N ARG A 225 -1.65 -16.84 -0.95
CA ARG A 225 -2.84 -17.53 -0.46
C ARG A 225 -3.51 -16.72 0.66
N LEU A 226 -2.69 -16.20 1.60
CA LEU A 226 -3.19 -15.33 2.67
C LEU A 226 -3.71 -14.00 2.09
N GLN A 227 -3.02 -13.43 1.11
CA GLN A 227 -3.44 -12.22 0.43
C GLN A 227 -4.81 -12.38 -0.25
N GLN A 228 -5.05 -13.53 -0.90
CA GLN A 228 -6.35 -13.84 -1.50
C GLN A 228 -7.48 -13.91 -0.46
N VAL A 229 -7.21 -14.51 0.71
CA VAL A 229 -8.16 -14.52 1.82
C VAL A 229 -8.48 -13.10 2.27
N VAL A 230 -7.44 -12.29 2.52
CA VAL A 230 -7.59 -10.90 2.98
C VAL A 230 -8.40 -10.07 1.98
N GLU A 231 -8.07 -10.13 0.68
CA GLU A 231 -8.78 -9.34 -0.33
C GLU A 231 -10.22 -9.80 -0.55
N ARG A 232 -10.48 -11.09 -0.47
CA ARG A 232 -11.85 -11.63 -0.52
C ARG A 232 -12.70 -11.08 0.63
N GLU A 233 -12.20 -11.12 1.85
CA GLU A 233 -12.92 -10.63 3.02
C GLU A 233 -13.18 -9.12 2.96
N LEU A 234 -12.19 -8.34 2.48
CA LEU A 234 -12.37 -6.92 2.27
C LEU A 234 -13.38 -6.61 1.15
N ALA A 235 -13.36 -7.35 0.03
CA ALA A 235 -14.33 -7.20 -1.05
C ALA A 235 -15.76 -7.45 -0.57
N GLN A 236 -15.97 -8.51 0.22
CA GLN A 236 -17.26 -8.81 0.83
C GLN A 236 -17.71 -7.70 1.81
N ALA A 237 -16.79 -7.15 2.58
CA ALA A 237 -17.08 -6.05 3.49
C ALA A 237 -17.48 -4.78 2.72
N MET A 238 -16.78 -4.43 1.64
CA MET A 238 -17.12 -3.29 0.78
C MET A 238 -18.51 -3.41 0.18
N GLU A 239 -18.87 -4.59 -0.31
CA GLU A 239 -20.19 -4.87 -0.89
C GLU A 239 -21.29 -4.84 0.18
N LYS A 240 -21.08 -5.61 1.28
CA LYS A 240 -22.07 -5.78 2.34
C LYS A 240 -22.40 -4.47 3.06
N TYR A 241 -21.38 -3.65 3.31
CA TYR A 241 -21.55 -2.44 4.10
C TYR A 241 -21.52 -1.16 3.27
N SER A 242 -21.43 -1.25 1.94
CA SER A 242 -21.34 -0.08 1.04
C SER A 242 -20.36 0.97 1.54
N ALA A 243 -19.19 0.51 2.02
CA ALA A 243 -18.19 1.36 2.65
C ALA A 243 -17.46 2.25 1.63
N GLU A 244 -16.91 3.38 2.06
CA GLU A 244 -16.11 4.24 1.19
C GLU A 244 -14.75 3.61 0.89
N GLN A 245 -14.09 3.05 1.91
CA GLN A 245 -12.79 2.42 1.81
C GLN A 245 -12.69 1.27 2.82
N ALA A 246 -11.80 0.32 2.52
CA ALA A 246 -11.39 -0.69 3.48
C ALA A 246 -9.90 -0.99 3.31
N LEU A 247 -9.26 -1.40 4.38
CA LEU A 247 -7.86 -1.80 4.37
C LEU A 247 -7.61 -2.97 5.31
N ALA A 248 -6.56 -3.73 5.00
CA ALA A 248 -6.04 -4.74 5.90
C ALA A 248 -4.51 -4.80 5.84
N LEU A 249 -3.93 -5.20 6.96
CA LEU A 249 -2.50 -5.48 7.11
C LEU A 249 -2.33 -6.70 8.00
N ALA A 250 -1.65 -7.73 7.49
CA ALA A 250 -1.23 -8.89 8.26
C ALA A 250 0.29 -8.91 8.38
N MET A 251 0.80 -9.14 9.59
CA MET A 251 2.23 -9.10 9.89
C MET A 251 2.62 -10.24 10.83
N ASN A 252 3.82 -10.79 10.65
CA ASN A 252 4.43 -11.63 11.69
C ASN A 252 4.98 -10.71 12.79
N PRO A 253 4.44 -10.76 14.01
CA PRO A 253 4.84 -9.82 15.06
C PRO A 253 6.26 -10.06 15.58
N LYS A 254 6.85 -11.24 15.36
CA LYS A 254 8.19 -11.62 15.82
C LYS A 254 9.29 -11.14 14.89
N THR A 255 8.96 -10.88 13.61
CA THR A 255 9.96 -10.55 12.58
C THR A 255 9.74 -9.20 11.93
N GLY A 256 8.50 -8.69 11.93
CA GLY A 256 8.09 -7.50 11.18
C GLY A 256 7.78 -7.78 9.70
N GLU A 257 7.79 -9.05 9.25
CA GLU A 257 7.39 -9.42 7.89
C GLU A 257 5.93 -9.09 7.63
N ILE A 258 5.67 -8.34 6.55
CA ILE A 258 4.31 -8.07 6.08
C ILE A 258 3.84 -9.28 5.27
N LEU A 259 2.89 -10.04 5.81
CA LEU A 259 2.39 -11.28 5.22
C LEU A 259 1.25 -11.03 4.20
N ALA A 260 0.48 -9.97 4.41
CA ALA A 260 -0.53 -9.49 3.47
C ALA A 260 -0.80 -8.01 3.71
N ILE A 261 -1.12 -7.28 2.64
CA ILE A 261 -1.45 -5.85 2.69
C ILE A 261 -2.46 -5.53 1.59
N SER A 262 -3.57 -4.90 1.95
CA SER A 262 -4.61 -4.57 0.97
C SER A 262 -5.30 -3.25 1.25
N SER A 263 -5.84 -2.66 0.20
CA SER A 263 -6.61 -1.41 0.22
C SER A 263 -7.73 -1.48 -0.82
N TYR A 264 -8.94 -1.12 -0.43
CA TYR A 264 -10.10 -0.99 -1.33
C TYR A 264 -10.56 0.47 -1.41
N PRO A 265 -11.09 0.90 -2.58
CA PRO A 265 -11.26 0.15 -3.82
C PRO A 265 -9.91 -0.25 -4.45
N THR A 266 -9.89 -1.39 -5.16
CA THR A 266 -8.74 -1.89 -5.92
C THR A 266 -8.86 -1.51 -7.41
N TYR A 267 -7.85 -1.82 -8.23
CA TYR A 267 -7.86 -1.56 -9.67
C TYR A 267 -7.06 -2.62 -10.43
N ASP A 268 -7.31 -2.73 -11.74
CA ASP A 268 -6.51 -3.56 -12.64
C ASP A 268 -5.27 -2.78 -13.12
N PRO A 269 -4.04 -3.24 -12.77
CA PRO A 269 -2.79 -2.58 -13.18
C PRO A 269 -2.64 -2.42 -14.70
N THR A 270 -3.27 -3.28 -15.50
CA THR A 270 -3.20 -3.23 -16.97
C THR A 270 -4.04 -2.12 -17.58
N THR A 271 -5.03 -1.61 -16.82
CA THR A 271 -5.96 -0.56 -17.27
C THR A 271 -6.00 0.64 -16.33
N TYR A 272 -4.90 0.93 -15.63
CA TYR A 272 -4.79 2.00 -14.65
C TYR A 272 -5.24 3.38 -15.16
N GLN A 273 -5.11 3.64 -16.48
CA GLN A 273 -5.50 4.90 -17.11
C GLN A 273 -7.01 5.19 -17.01
N LYS A 274 -7.82 4.17 -16.71
CA LYS A 274 -9.28 4.28 -16.55
C LYS A 274 -9.69 4.58 -15.11
N VAL A 275 -8.73 4.65 -14.19
CA VAL A 275 -8.97 4.76 -12.76
C VAL A 275 -8.48 6.11 -12.25
N GLU A 276 -9.21 6.71 -11.31
CA GLU A 276 -8.82 7.96 -10.68
C GLU A 276 -7.45 7.86 -9.98
N PRO A 277 -6.56 8.86 -10.16
CA PRO A 277 -5.23 8.85 -9.55
C PRO A 277 -5.23 8.67 -8.03
N SER A 278 -6.26 9.15 -7.34
CA SER A 278 -6.42 8.99 -5.89
C SER A 278 -6.52 7.52 -5.44
N ILE A 279 -6.93 6.62 -6.33
CA ILE A 279 -7.03 5.19 -6.04
C ILE A 279 -5.66 4.52 -6.16
N TYR A 280 -4.93 4.71 -7.25
CA TYR A 280 -3.68 3.98 -7.45
C TYR A 280 -2.45 4.61 -6.79
N ASN A 281 -2.47 5.91 -6.45
CA ASN A 281 -1.34 6.62 -5.83
C ASN A 281 -1.31 6.50 -4.29
N ARG A 282 -2.25 5.81 -3.66
CA ARG A 282 -2.35 5.72 -2.20
C ARG A 282 -2.43 4.30 -1.72
N ASN A 283 -1.39 3.83 -1.04
CA ASN A 283 -1.44 2.59 -0.27
C ASN A 283 -1.96 2.94 1.14
N LEU A 284 -3.25 2.70 1.41
CA LEU A 284 -3.92 3.17 2.62
C LEU A 284 -3.23 2.73 3.92
N PRO A 285 -2.76 1.48 4.09
CA PRO A 285 -2.06 1.06 5.30
C PRO A 285 -0.87 1.91 5.72
N VAL A 286 -0.19 2.58 4.77
CA VAL A 286 0.98 3.41 5.06
C VAL A 286 0.72 4.90 4.89
N PHE A 287 -0.26 5.27 4.07
CA PHE A 287 -0.57 6.65 3.73
C PHE A 287 -1.65 7.27 4.60
N MET A 288 -2.73 6.52 4.90
CA MET A 288 -3.89 7.02 5.64
C MET A 288 -3.52 7.33 7.08
N THR A 289 -3.87 8.53 7.54
CA THR A 289 -3.76 8.92 8.96
C THR A 289 -5.14 9.14 9.53
N TYR A 290 -5.41 8.58 10.70
CA TYR A 290 -6.72 8.65 11.36
C TYR A 290 -6.55 8.48 12.87
N GLU A 291 -7.57 8.84 13.65
CA GLU A 291 -7.58 8.54 15.07
C GLU A 291 -7.80 7.02 15.28
N PRO A 292 -6.87 6.31 15.96
CA PRO A 292 -6.95 4.85 16.08
C PRO A 292 -8.08 4.36 16.98
N GLY A 293 -8.67 5.27 17.76
CA GLY A 293 -9.71 4.93 18.73
C GLY A 293 -9.25 3.83 19.70
N SER A 294 -10.17 2.95 20.07
CA SER A 294 -9.92 1.95 21.12
C SER A 294 -8.84 0.90 20.81
N THR A 295 -8.32 0.79 19.60
CA THR A 295 -7.16 -0.07 19.33
C THR A 295 -5.88 0.50 19.95
N PHE A 296 -5.80 1.82 20.14
CA PHE A 296 -4.69 2.49 20.83
C PHE A 296 -4.61 2.15 22.32
N LYS A 297 -5.72 1.72 22.93
CA LYS A 297 -5.77 1.32 24.34
C LYS A 297 -4.79 0.20 24.70
N ILE A 298 -4.35 -0.60 23.72
CA ILE A 298 -3.30 -1.60 23.91
C ILE A 298 -2.00 -0.95 24.37
N ILE A 299 -1.68 0.24 23.85
CA ILE A 299 -0.47 1.00 24.21
C ILE A 299 -0.57 1.53 25.66
N THR A 300 -1.72 2.10 25.99
CA THR A 300 -2.00 2.59 27.34
C THR A 300 -2.00 1.45 28.36
N LEU A 301 -2.60 0.30 28.02
CA LEU A 301 -2.58 -0.91 28.85
C LEU A 301 -1.14 -1.40 29.07
N SER A 302 -0.35 -1.47 27.99
CA SER A 302 1.05 -1.92 28.08
C SER A 302 1.87 -1.02 29.00
N ALA A 303 1.70 0.30 28.86
CA ALA A 303 2.38 1.27 29.73
C ALA A 303 1.91 1.17 31.19
N ALA A 304 0.60 0.98 31.43
CA ALA A 304 0.06 0.86 32.78
C ALA A 304 0.56 -0.39 33.52
N ILE A 305 0.68 -1.51 32.82
CA ILE A 305 1.22 -2.75 33.38
C ILE A 305 2.74 -2.63 33.60
N GLU A 306 3.48 -2.06 32.64
CA GLU A 306 4.93 -1.89 32.76
C GLU A 306 5.35 -0.97 33.92
N GLU A 307 4.54 0.07 34.19
CA GLU A 307 4.77 0.99 35.32
C GLU A 307 4.16 0.50 36.65
N ASP A 308 3.54 -0.71 36.66
CA ASP A 308 2.91 -1.33 37.82
C ASP A 308 1.88 -0.41 38.51
N VAL A 309 1.09 0.36 37.72
CA VAL A 309 0.11 1.31 38.26
C VAL A 309 -1.30 0.75 38.34
N ILE A 310 -1.53 -0.48 37.89
CA ILE A 310 -2.80 -1.21 37.97
C ILE A 310 -2.59 -2.70 38.28
N ASP A 311 -3.55 -3.29 38.98
CA ASP A 311 -3.71 -4.74 39.09
C ASP A 311 -4.96 -5.17 38.31
N LEU A 312 -4.77 -6.02 37.31
CA LEU A 312 -5.85 -6.39 36.37
C LEU A 312 -6.99 -7.15 37.07
N GLU A 313 -6.68 -7.99 38.04
CA GLU A 313 -7.62 -8.94 38.63
C GLU A 313 -8.16 -8.48 40.00
N ASN A 314 -7.29 -7.92 40.85
CA ASN A 314 -7.61 -7.63 42.24
C ASN A 314 -8.04 -6.19 42.52
N GLU A 315 -7.80 -5.27 41.57
CA GLU A 315 -8.18 -3.89 41.73
C GLU A 315 -9.47 -3.58 40.95
N SER A 316 -10.42 -2.88 41.60
CA SER A 316 -11.70 -2.50 41.00
C SER A 316 -11.77 -1.01 40.64
N PHE A 317 -12.48 -0.72 39.56
CA PHE A 317 -12.78 0.61 39.06
C PHE A 317 -14.30 0.79 38.94
N TYR A 318 -14.82 1.99 39.25
CA TYR A 318 -16.24 2.32 39.09
C TYR A 318 -16.46 3.28 37.94
N ASP A 319 -17.16 2.82 36.88
CA ASP A 319 -17.56 3.64 35.75
C ASP A 319 -19.00 4.13 35.89
N GLN A 320 -19.19 5.44 36.07
CA GLN A 320 -20.50 6.13 36.08
C GLN A 320 -20.94 6.61 34.69
N GLY A 321 -20.27 6.17 33.59
CA GLY A 321 -20.53 6.60 32.22
C GLY A 321 -19.72 7.81 31.75
N PHE A 322 -18.97 8.46 32.64
CA PHE A 322 -18.09 9.58 32.29
C PHE A 322 -17.03 9.83 33.37
N THR A 323 -16.00 10.59 33.01
CA THR A 323 -15.09 11.21 33.99
C THR A 323 -14.88 12.70 33.68
N MET A 324 -14.50 13.47 34.70
CA MET A 324 -14.19 14.90 34.55
C MET A 324 -12.69 15.11 34.59
N VAL A 325 -12.16 15.79 33.58
CA VAL A 325 -10.74 16.17 33.50
C VAL A 325 -10.66 17.64 33.20
N GLU A 326 -10.14 18.45 34.13
CA GLU A 326 -10.04 19.92 34.02
C GLU A 326 -11.31 20.62 33.47
N GLY A 327 -12.49 20.22 34.01
CA GLY A 327 -13.77 20.76 33.57
C GLY A 327 -14.35 20.15 32.29
N SER A 328 -13.61 19.38 31.56
CA SER A 328 -14.06 18.63 30.38
C SER A 328 -14.71 17.30 30.76
N ARG A 329 -15.92 17.04 30.26
CA ARG A 329 -16.67 15.81 30.53
C ARG A 329 -16.37 14.79 29.44
N LEU A 330 -15.52 13.81 29.73
CA LEU A 330 -15.16 12.71 28.83
C LEU A 330 -16.07 11.50 29.10
N ARG A 331 -16.77 11.01 28.08
CA ARG A 331 -17.84 10.02 28.24
C ARG A 331 -17.39 8.61 27.85
N CYS A 332 -17.95 7.63 28.54
CA CYS A 332 -17.91 6.23 28.10
C CYS A 332 -18.81 6.04 26.87
N TRP A 333 -18.49 5.04 26.03
CA TRP A 333 -19.39 4.63 24.95
C TRP A 333 -20.70 4.11 25.51
N LYS A 334 -20.68 3.38 26.65
CA LYS A 334 -21.87 2.99 27.42
C LYS A 334 -22.26 4.16 28.35
N ARG A 335 -23.27 4.93 27.96
CA ARG A 335 -23.66 6.19 28.62
C ARG A 335 -24.09 6.01 30.08
N GLN A 336 -24.71 4.85 30.43
CA GLN A 336 -25.08 4.52 31.81
C GLN A 336 -23.89 4.08 32.68
N GLY A 337 -22.71 3.89 32.07
CA GLY A 337 -21.53 3.31 32.72
C GLY A 337 -21.58 1.80 32.85
N HIS A 338 -20.44 1.24 33.21
CA HIS A 338 -20.29 -0.20 33.44
C HIS A 338 -20.47 -0.58 34.93
N GLY A 339 -20.52 0.41 35.83
CA GLY A 339 -20.57 0.18 37.26
C GLY A 339 -19.22 -0.29 37.81
N HIS A 340 -19.26 -1.18 38.80
CA HIS A 340 -18.05 -1.81 39.35
C HIS A 340 -17.51 -2.86 38.38
N GLN A 341 -16.22 -2.80 38.09
CA GLN A 341 -15.50 -3.73 37.23
C GLN A 341 -14.02 -3.81 37.67
N THR A 342 -13.38 -4.94 37.48
CA THR A 342 -11.92 -5.06 37.62
C THR A 342 -11.22 -4.32 36.48
N PHE A 343 -9.90 -4.07 36.57
CA PHE A 343 -9.17 -3.50 35.43
C PHE A 343 -9.11 -4.45 34.22
N LEU A 344 -9.18 -5.76 34.43
CA LEU A 344 -9.36 -6.72 33.34
C LEU A 344 -10.70 -6.49 32.61
N GLU A 345 -11.79 -6.34 33.37
CA GLU A 345 -13.11 -6.02 32.80
C GLU A 345 -13.16 -4.62 32.15
N VAL A 346 -12.36 -3.64 32.61
CA VAL A 346 -12.17 -2.36 31.94
C VAL A 346 -11.61 -2.58 30.53
N VAL A 347 -10.66 -3.50 30.36
CA VAL A 347 -10.08 -3.85 29.05
C VAL A 347 -11.08 -4.62 28.19
N GLU A 348 -11.76 -5.63 28.73
CA GLU A 348 -12.80 -6.43 28.08
C GLU A 348 -13.94 -5.56 27.53
N ASN A 349 -14.45 -4.65 28.36
CA ASN A 349 -15.53 -3.74 28.06
C ASN A 349 -15.09 -2.52 27.22
N SER A 350 -13.78 -2.36 27.01
CA SER A 350 -13.26 -1.15 26.35
C SER A 350 -13.71 0.17 27.00
N CYS A 351 -13.76 0.22 28.36
CA CYS A 351 -14.27 1.33 29.14
C CYS A 351 -13.38 2.57 29.03
N ASN A 352 -13.87 3.69 28.44
CA ASN A 352 -13.08 4.92 28.29
C ASN A 352 -12.63 5.51 29.62
N PRO A 353 -13.54 5.71 30.63
CA PRO A 353 -13.14 6.23 31.95
C PRO A 353 -12.04 5.42 32.64
N GLY A 354 -12.07 4.08 32.52
CA GLY A 354 -11.03 3.24 33.08
C GLY A 354 -9.67 3.42 32.40
N PHE A 355 -9.64 3.62 31.08
CA PHE A 355 -8.40 3.93 30.37
C PHE A 355 -7.90 5.36 30.63
N ILE A 356 -8.78 6.32 30.88
CA ILE A 356 -8.41 7.66 31.35
C ILE A 356 -7.74 7.56 32.72
N GLU A 357 -8.26 6.74 33.64
CA GLU A 357 -7.66 6.50 34.94
C GLU A 357 -6.26 5.86 34.80
N MET A 358 -6.08 4.86 33.92
CA MET A 358 -4.77 4.30 33.62
C MET A 358 -3.80 5.39 33.14
N GLY A 359 -4.22 6.22 32.16
CA GLY A 359 -3.41 7.32 31.64
C GLY A 359 -3.05 8.35 32.71
N HIS A 360 -4.00 8.66 33.61
CA HIS A 360 -3.77 9.55 34.73
C HIS A 360 -2.72 9.01 35.71
N ARG A 361 -2.78 7.71 36.03
CA ARG A 361 -1.82 7.06 36.92
C ARG A 361 -0.43 6.94 36.31
N ILE A 362 -0.32 6.70 35.00
CA ILE A 362 0.95 6.72 34.27
C ILE A 362 1.56 8.13 34.29
N GLY A 363 0.72 9.16 34.16
CA GLY A 363 1.10 10.55 34.03
C GLY A 363 1.47 10.94 32.59
N SER A 364 1.18 12.20 32.22
CA SER A 364 1.26 12.68 30.84
C SER A 364 2.67 12.52 30.21
N ASP A 365 3.75 12.88 30.94
CA ASP A 365 5.13 12.77 30.43
C ASP A 365 5.51 11.32 30.13
N LYS A 366 5.18 10.37 30.99
CA LYS A 366 5.47 8.97 30.78
C LYS A 366 4.62 8.39 29.65
N LEU A 367 3.32 8.69 29.60
CA LEU A 367 2.44 8.22 28.54
C LEU A 367 2.95 8.69 27.17
N LEU A 368 3.31 9.96 27.02
CA LEU A 368 3.89 10.49 25.80
C LEU A 368 5.22 9.80 25.44
N SER A 369 6.06 9.51 26.45
CA SER A 369 7.30 8.75 26.24
C SER A 369 7.04 7.35 25.71
N TYR A 370 6.04 6.61 26.24
CA TYR A 370 5.65 5.30 25.72
C TYR A 370 5.10 5.39 24.29
N ILE A 371 4.29 6.39 23.96
CA ILE A 371 3.79 6.62 22.62
C ILE A 371 4.95 6.72 21.62
N HIS A 372 5.98 7.51 21.93
CA HIS A 372 7.18 7.59 21.09
C HIS A 372 8.02 6.31 21.09
N LYS A 373 8.16 5.64 22.24
CA LYS A 373 8.86 4.34 22.32
C LYS A 373 8.20 3.28 21.43
N PHE A 374 6.87 3.27 21.31
CA PHE A 374 6.11 2.39 20.44
C PHE A 374 6.18 2.79 18.95
N GLY A 375 6.88 3.87 18.59
CA GLY A 375 7.14 4.27 17.20
C GLY A 375 6.13 5.22 16.59
N PHE A 376 5.19 5.76 17.37
CA PHE A 376 4.27 6.77 16.86
C PHE A 376 4.96 8.12 16.67
N GLY A 377 4.51 8.90 15.67
CA GLY A 377 5.07 10.19 15.31
C GLY A 377 6.30 10.12 14.40
N GLU A 378 6.80 8.94 14.06
CA GLU A 378 7.89 8.70 13.12
C GLU A 378 7.48 7.70 12.05
N LYS A 379 8.14 7.71 10.88
CA LYS A 379 7.96 6.66 9.88
C LYS A 379 8.45 5.33 10.44
N THR A 380 7.74 4.24 10.12
CA THR A 380 8.12 2.90 10.60
C THR A 380 9.44 2.41 9.98
N GLY A 381 9.78 2.93 8.79
CA GLY A 381 10.94 2.52 8.01
C GLY A 381 10.67 1.29 7.15
N SER A 382 9.43 1.04 6.82
CA SER A 382 9.00 -0.09 5.98
C SER A 382 9.52 -0.05 4.55
N ASN A 383 10.10 1.08 4.12
CA ASN A 383 10.51 1.36 2.74
C ASN A 383 9.35 1.26 1.73
N LEU A 384 8.10 1.43 2.20
CA LEU A 384 6.93 1.55 1.35
C LEU A 384 6.71 3.02 0.96
N ALA A 385 6.48 3.26 -0.32
CA ALA A 385 6.26 4.60 -0.86
C ALA A 385 5.05 5.29 -0.22
N GLY A 386 5.18 6.59 0.08
CA GLY A 386 4.09 7.41 0.59
C GLY A 386 3.80 7.25 2.09
N GLU A 387 4.71 6.64 2.87
CA GLU A 387 4.53 6.47 4.30
C GLU A 387 4.44 7.82 5.02
N ALA A 388 3.35 8.01 5.80
CA ALA A 388 3.12 9.16 6.65
C ALA A 388 3.62 8.89 8.09
N SER A 389 4.00 9.96 8.80
CA SER A 389 4.50 9.88 10.19
C SER A 389 3.41 9.99 11.26
N GLY A 390 2.14 10.23 10.87
CA GLY A 390 1.09 10.55 11.83
C GLY A 390 1.22 11.97 12.40
N ILE A 391 0.31 12.31 13.33
CA ILE A 391 0.28 13.60 14.01
C ILE A 391 0.09 13.34 15.51
N LEU A 392 1.04 13.81 16.31
CA LEU A 392 1.01 13.75 17.77
C LEU A 392 1.01 15.16 18.34
N PHE A 393 0.56 15.31 19.58
CA PHE A 393 0.75 16.54 20.33
C PHE A 393 2.24 16.80 20.60
N SER A 394 2.66 18.08 20.59
CA SER A 394 3.97 18.44 21.12
C SER A 394 3.99 18.24 22.63
N LYS A 395 5.18 18.14 23.23
CA LYS A 395 5.33 17.98 24.68
C LYS A 395 4.66 19.12 25.46
N GLU A 396 4.78 20.34 24.95
CA GLU A 396 4.19 21.55 25.56
C GLU A 396 2.65 21.58 25.43
N GLY A 397 2.10 20.95 24.38
CA GLY A 397 0.67 20.84 24.11
C GLY A 397 0.01 19.59 24.69
N PHE A 398 0.77 18.71 25.36
CA PHE A 398 0.25 17.45 25.91
C PHE A 398 -0.17 17.64 27.38
N GLY A 399 -1.26 18.38 27.58
CA GLY A 399 -1.85 18.64 28.89
C GLY A 399 -2.70 17.47 29.42
N PRO A 400 -3.36 17.66 30.59
CA PRO A 400 -4.17 16.62 31.23
C PRO A 400 -5.35 16.14 30.36
N VAL A 401 -6.00 17.03 29.61
CA VAL A 401 -7.13 16.67 28.72
C VAL A 401 -6.63 15.90 27.52
N GLU A 402 -5.56 16.36 26.89
CA GLU A 402 -4.94 15.69 25.74
C GLU A 402 -4.41 14.30 26.13
N SER A 403 -3.79 14.18 27.30
CA SER A 403 -3.35 12.90 27.86
C SER A 403 -4.52 11.95 28.10
N ALA A 404 -5.62 12.46 28.66
CA ALA A 404 -6.82 11.67 28.93
C ALA A 404 -7.49 11.19 27.64
N THR A 405 -7.59 12.03 26.59
CA THR A 405 -8.18 11.64 25.30
C THR A 405 -7.27 10.67 24.55
N THR A 406 -5.95 10.89 24.59
CA THR A 406 -4.97 10.00 23.96
C THR A 406 -4.94 8.62 24.63
N ALA A 407 -5.17 8.53 25.95
CA ALA A 407 -5.20 7.27 26.65
C ALA A 407 -6.25 6.27 26.11
N PHE A 408 -7.31 6.76 25.45
CA PHE A 408 -8.28 5.91 24.75
C PHE A 408 -8.29 6.07 23.22
N GLY A 409 -7.26 6.74 22.66
CA GLY A 409 -6.98 6.80 21.21
C GLY A 409 -7.67 7.92 20.45
N GLN A 410 -8.01 9.01 21.10
CA GLN A 410 -8.52 10.25 20.47
C GLN A 410 -7.50 11.39 20.60
N GLY A 411 -7.54 12.34 19.67
CA GLY A 411 -6.62 13.49 19.64
C GLY A 411 -5.24 13.19 19.06
N VAL A 412 -4.96 11.97 18.66
CA VAL A 412 -3.74 11.57 17.93
C VAL A 412 -4.12 10.96 16.59
N SER A 413 -3.31 11.21 15.57
CA SER A 413 -3.53 10.64 14.24
C SER A 413 -2.36 9.73 13.88
N VAL A 414 -2.63 8.47 13.55
CA VAL A 414 -1.63 7.44 13.29
C VAL A 414 -1.90 6.73 11.96
N THR A 415 -0.88 6.10 11.38
CA THR A 415 -1.09 5.21 10.24
C THR A 415 -1.42 3.79 10.70
N PRO A 416 -2.16 2.99 9.89
CA PRO A 416 -2.39 1.58 10.18
C PRO A 416 -1.10 0.79 10.40
N ILE A 417 -0.04 1.04 9.63
CA ILE A 417 1.23 0.34 9.80
C ILE A 417 1.92 0.70 11.12
N GLN A 418 1.83 1.97 11.58
CA GLN A 418 2.31 2.35 12.93
C GLN A 418 1.53 1.60 14.01
N GLN A 419 0.19 1.52 13.88
CA GLN A 419 -0.65 0.81 14.84
C GLN A 419 -0.28 -0.68 14.90
N VAL A 420 -0.08 -1.33 13.75
CA VAL A 420 0.32 -2.73 13.67
C VAL A 420 1.72 -2.94 14.24
N GLN A 421 2.68 -2.09 13.90
CA GLN A 421 4.05 -2.16 14.45
C GLN A 421 4.06 -2.03 15.97
N ALA A 422 3.32 -1.07 16.52
CA ALA A 422 3.23 -0.84 17.96
C ALA A 422 2.56 -2.01 18.70
N VAL A 423 1.44 -2.53 18.16
CA VAL A 423 0.76 -3.68 18.76
C VAL A 423 1.60 -4.95 18.62
N ALA A 424 2.32 -5.14 17.53
CA ALA A 424 3.29 -6.23 17.41
C ALA A 424 4.31 -6.22 18.55
N ALA A 425 4.88 -5.05 18.86
CA ALA A 425 5.80 -4.89 19.98
C ALA A 425 5.11 -5.20 21.34
N ALA A 426 3.84 -4.82 21.51
CA ALA A 426 3.11 -5.10 22.73
C ALA A 426 2.89 -6.61 22.99
N ILE A 427 2.88 -7.45 21.93
CA ILE A 427 2.52 -8.88 22.03
C ILE A 427 3.68 -9.84 21.75
N ASN A 428 4.84 -9.38 21.28
CA ASN A 428 5.96 -10.25 20.88
C ASN A 428 7.09 -10.36 21.93
N GLY A 429 6.85 -9.95 23.16
CA GLY A 429 7.88 -9.86 24.19
C GLY A 429 8.46 -8.45 24.34
N GLY A 430 7.87 -7.44 23.71
CA GLY A 430 8.18 -6.03 23.90
C GLY A 430 9.16 -5.42 22.89
N THR A 431 9.57 -6.13 21.85
CA THR A 431 10.54 -5.67 20.86
C THR A 431 9.86 -4.97 19.68
N LEU A 432 10.23 -3.73 19.40
CA LEU A 432 9.77 -2.98 18.22
C LEU A 432 10.63 -3.34 17.01
N TYR A 433 10.06 -4.05 16.04
CA TYR A 433 10.71 -4.37 14.77
C TYR A 433 10.36 -3.37 13.68
N THR A 434 11.28 -3.19 12.73
CA THR A 434 10.99 -2.48 11.48
C THR A 434 10.15 -3.39 10.58
N PRO A 435 8.94 -2.98 10.15
CA PRO A 435 8.18 -3.73 9.16
C PRO A 435 8.92 -3.77 7.81
N TYR A 436 8.83 -4.87 7.07
CA TYR A 436 9.37 -4.94 5.72
C TYR A 436 8.54 -5.87 4.83
N ILE A 437 8.61 -5.62 3.52
CA ILE A 437 7.84 -6.36 2.52
C ILE A 437 8.70 -7.02 1.45
N VAL A 438 9.91 -6.53 1.20
CA VAL A 438 10.87 -7.16 0.31
C VAL A 438 11.75 -8.08 1.15
N SER A 439 11.73 -9.38 0.84
CA SER A 439 12.57 -10.38 1.49
C SER A 439 13.95 -10.43 0.86
N ARG A 440 14.00 -10.61 -0.46
CA ARG A 440 15.25 -10.73 -1.21
C ARG A 440 15.17 -10.07 -2.58
N MET A 441 16.34 -9.71 -3.11
CA MET A 441 16.52 -9.33 -4.51
C MET A 441 17.54 -10.27 -5.11
N ILE A 442 17.19 -10.90 -6.23
CA ILE A 442 18.00 -11.95 -6.87
C ILE A 442 18.29 -11.52 -8.30
N GLY A 443 19.56 -11.30 -8.63
CA GLY A 443 19.98 -10.93 -9.98
C GLY A 443 19.63 -12.01 -11.02
N SER A 444 19.58 -11.64 -12.28
CA SER A 444 19.31 -12.55 -13.40
C SER A 444 20.28 -13.74 -13.47
N ASN A 445 21.47 -13.61 -12.91
CA ASN A 445 22.48 -14.67 -12.77
C ASN A 445 22.29 -15.56 -11.54
N GLY A 446 21.22 -15.34 -10.73
CA GLY A 446 20.93 -16.06 -9.49
C GLY A 446 21.69 -15.56 -8.26
N GLN A 447 22.49 -14.50 -8.37
CA GLN A 447 23.19 -13.90 -7.23
C GLN A 447 22.20 -13.13 -6.33
N VAL A 448 22.25 -13.35 -5.03
CA VAL A 448 21.50 -12.55 -4.06
C VAL A 448 22.14 -11.16 -3.95
N LEU A 449 21.40 -10.13 -4.38
CA LEU A 449 21.83 -8.73 -4.35
C LEU A 449 21.49 -8.06 -3.01
N LEU A 450 20.36 -8.45 -2.42
CA LEU A 450 19.88 -7.98 -1.13
C LEU A 450 19.13 -9.11 -0.44
N GLU A 451 19.33 -9.24 0.88
CA GLU A 451 18.53 -10.07 1.77
C GLU A 451 18.18 -9.26 3.01
N ASN A 452 16.90 -9.01 3.23
CA ASN A 452 16.42 -8.37 4.43
C ASN A 452 16.20 -9.40 5.54
N LYS A 453 16.53 -8.99 6.77
CA LYS A 453 16.35 -9.80 7.98
C LYS A 453 15.60 -8.99 9.03
N PRO A 454 14.93 -9.66 9.99
CA PRO A 454 14.28 -8.97 11.10
C PRO A 454 15.20 -7.95 11.76
N SER A 455 14.76 -6.69 11.82
CA SER A 455 15.55 -5.58 12.38
C SER A 455 14.85 -5.02 13.61
N ALA A 456 15.37 -5.35 14.79
CA ALA A 456 14.91 -4.81 16.05
C ALA A 456 15.38 -3.36 16.24
N LYS A 457 14.45 -2.43 16.45
CA LYS A 457 14.75 -1.02 16.73
C LYS A 457 15.08 -0.81 18.22
N ARG A 458 14.24 -1.33 19.11
CA ARG A 458 14.36 -1.15 20.56
C ARG A 458 13.43 -2.09 21.34
N GLN A 459 13.75 -2.30 22.62
CA GLN A 459 12.83 -2.89 23.59
C GLN A 459 11.94 -1.77 24.14
N VAL A 460 10.63 -1.96 24.15
CA VAL A 460 9.64 -0.97 24.58
C VAL A 460 9.08 -1.28 25.95
N ILE A 461 8.73 -2.56 26.18
CA ILE A 461 8.20 -3.11 27.43
C ILE A 461 8.89 -4.45 27.73
N SER A 462 8.76 -4.93 28.95
CA SER A 462 9.27 -6.23 29.36
C SER A 462 8.48 -7.40 28.75
N GLU A 463 9.10 -8.58 28.70
CA GLU A 463 8.44 -9.80 28.25
C GLU A 463 7.26 -10.19 29.18
N GLU A 464 7.40 -9.94 30.50
CA GLU A 464 6.36 -10.18 31.49
C GLU A 464 5.13 -9.29 31.21
N THR A 465 5.34 -8.01 30.97
CA THR A 465 4.26 -7.08 30.58
C THR A 465 3.59 -7.52 29.28
N SER A 466 4.37 -7.88 28.27
CA SER A 466 3.85 -8.37 26.99
C SER A 466 2.98 -9.63 27.20
N LYS A 467 3.37 -10.54 28.07
CA LYS A 467 2.56 -11.72 28.42
C LYS A 467 1.22 -11.33 29.04
N LYS A 468 1.21 -10.45 30.04
CA LYS A 468 -0.02 -9.95 30.68
C LYS A 468 -0.94 -9.23 29.69
N VAL A 469 -0.36 -8.45 28.75
CA VAL A 469 -1.12 -7.80 27.67
C VAL A 469 -1.78 -8.82 26.75
N ARG A 470 -1.08 -9.89 26.34
CA ARG A 470 -1.66 -10.95 25.51
C ARG A 470 -2.81 -11.67 26.23
N GLU A 471 -2.65 -12.01 27.50
CA GLU A 471 -3.67 -12.67 28.32
C GLU A 471 -4.93 -11.78 28.45
N ALA A 472 -4.76 -10.48 28.72
CA ALA A 472 -5.86 -9.53 28.77
C ALA A 472 -6.57 -9.40 27.42
N LEU A 473 -5.84 -9.38 26.30
CA LEU A 473 -6.42 -9.27 24.96
C LEU A 473 -7.08 -10.58 24.48
N GLU A 474 -6.61 -11.75 24.94
CA GLU A 474 -7.33 -13.03 24.75
C GLU A 474 -8.67 -12.98 25.49
N SER A 475 -8.70 -12.44 26.71
CA SER A 475 -9.94 -12.26 27.48
C SER A 475 -10.91 -11.29 26.79
N VAL A 476 -10.43 -10.22 26.14
CA VAL A 476 -11.29 -9.34 25.32
C VAL A 476 -12.04 -10.13 24.25
N VAL A 477 -11.41 -11.12 23.64
CA VAL A 477 -12.03 -11.96 22.59
C VAL A 477 -12.90 -13.06 23.20
N ALA A 478 -12.50 -13.67 24.29
CA ALA A 478 -13.29 -14.72 24.93
C ALA A 478 -14.53 -14.17 25.69
N ASN A 479 -14.38 -13.04 26.39
CA ASN A 479 -15.35 -12.55 27.37
C ASN A 479 -15.88 -11.13 27.10
N GLY A 480 -15.24 -10.36 26.17
CA GLY A 480 -15.47 -8.94 26.02
C GLY A 480 -15.96 -8.52 24.65
N SER A 481 -15.61 -7.30 24.30
CA SER A 481 -16.03 -6.62 23.06
C SER A 481 -15.50 -7.25 21.76
N GLY A 482 -14.50 -8.15 21.82
CA GLY A 482 -13.90 -8.83 20.67
C GLY A 482 -14.54 -10.17 20.30
N LYS A 483 -15.63 -10.56 20.92
CA LYS A 483 -16.24 -11.91 20.89
C LYS A 483 -16.46 -12.52 19.50
N HIS A 484 -16.72 -11.72 18.49
CA HIS A 484 -16.96 -12.20 17.12
C HIS A 484 -15.68 -12.63 16.38
N ALA A 485 -14.50 -12.31 16.93
CA ALA A 485 -13.21 -12.80 16.43
C ALA A 485 -12.80 -14.15 17.05
N TYR A 486 -13.57 -14.67 18.03
CA TYR A 486 -13.26 -15.94 18.67
C TYR A 486 -13.31 -17.10 17.68
N ARG A 487 -12.26 -17.93 17.68
CA ARG A 487 -12.16 -19.15 16.88
C ARG A 487 -11.69 -20.29 17.78
N ASP A 488 -12.44 -21.39 17.75
CA ASP A 488 -12.15 -22.55 18.62
C ASP A 488 -10.74 -23.11 18.35
N GLY A 489 -9.97 -23.25 19.40
CA GLY A 489 -8.61 -23.80 19.37
C GLY A 489 -7.51 -22.84 18.93
N LEU A 490 -7.81 -21.63 18.42
CA LEU A 490 -6.79 -20.72 17.89
C LEU A 490 -6.28 -19.69 18.89
N ARG A 491 -6.86 -19.59 20.08
CA ARG A 491 -6.44 -18.63 21.12
C ARG A 491 -6.30 -17.20 20.56
N VAL A 492 -7.36 -16.69 19.95
CA VAL A 492 -7.34 -15.36 19.36
C VAL A 492 -7.38 -14.29 20.46
N GLY A 493 -6.42 -13.37 20.44
CA GLY A 493 -6.43 -12.14 21.21
C GLY A 493 -6.69 -10.93 20.32
N GLY A 494 -7.24 -9.84 20.85
CA GLY A 494 -7.45 -8.66 20.03
C GLY A 494 -8.24 -7.52 20.67
N LYS A 495 -8.42 -6.45 19.89
CA LYS A 495 -9.11 -5.23 20.35
C LYS A 495 -9.91 -4.58 19.24
N THR A 496 -11.14 -4.20 19.55
CA THR A 496 -12.03 -3.40 18.69
C THR A 496 -11.64 -1.93 18.69
N GLY A 497 -11.82 -1.25 17.55
CA GLY A 497 -11.78 0.19 17.40
C GLY A 497 -13.05 0.73 16.75
N THR A 498 -13.48 1.90 17.20
CA THR A 498 -14.52 2.69 16.55
C THR A 498 -14.12 4.14 16.75
N ALA A 499 -13.76 4.82 15.68
CA ALA A 499 -13.28 6.19 15.70
C ALA A 499 -14.19 7.07 14.85
N GLN A 500 -14.62 8.20 15.37
CA GLN A 500 -15.35 9.21 14.58
C GLN A 500 -14.39 9.85 13.57
N LYS A 501 -14.87 10.11 12.36
CA LYS A 501 -14.09 10.86 11.38
C LYS A 501 -13.99 12.33 11.78
N VAL A 502 -12.82 12.91 11.55
CA VAL A 502 -12.58 14.34 11.74
C VAL A 502 -12.56 15.02 10.38
N GLU A 503 -13.44 15.99 10.19
CA GLU A 503 -13.49 16.83 8.99
C GLU A 503 -13.41 18.31 9.41
N ASN A 504 -12.47 19.06 8.83
CA ASN A 504 -12.24 20.47 9.16
C ASN A 504 -12.05 20.73 10.68
N GLY A 505 -11.38 19.82 11.39
CA GLY A 505 -11.09 19.93 12.83
C GLY A 505 -12.29 19.65 13.74
N ARG A 506 -13.37 19.05 13.24
CA ARG A 506 -14.56 18.66 14.02
C ARG A 506 -14.92 17.21 13.75
N TYR A 507 -15.43 16.53 14.77
CA TYR A 507 -16.00 15.20 14.61
C TYR A 507 -17.27 15.27 13.75
N LYS A 508 -17.34 14.38 12.76
CA LYS A 508 -18.49 14.24 11.87
C LYS A 508 -19.46 13.23 12.50
N ASP A 509 -20.68 13.69 12.75
CA ASP A 509 -21.70 12.82 13.35
C ASP A 509 -22.13 11.72 12.37
N GLY A 510 -22.22 10.49 12.90
CA GLY A 510 -22.69 9.34 12.13
C GLY A 510 -21.65 8.75 11.14
N ASP A 511 -20.42 9.28 11.09
CA ASP A 511 -19.38 8.81 10.19
C ASP A 511 -18.18 8.27 10.97
N TYR A 512 -17.89 6.99 10.80
CA TYR A 512 -16.92 6.26 11.61
C TYR A 512 -15.95 5.45 10.76
N ILE A 513 -14.73 5.31 11.28
CA ILE A 513 -13.80 4.26 10.88
C ILE A 513 -13.89 3.18 11.94
N VAL A 514 -14.38 2.00 11.56
CA VAL A 514 -14.42 0.84 12.46
C VAL A 514 -13.25 -0.09 12.16
N SER A 515 -12.64 -0.62 13.22
CA SER A 515 -11.46 -1.47 13.08
C SER A 515 -11.42 -2.59 14.11
N PHE A 516 -10.63 -3.59 13.80
CA PHE A 516 -10.23 -4.63 14.74
C PHE A 516 -8.78 -5.02 14.49
N ILE A 517 -8.01 -5.13 15.58
CA ILE A 517 -6.67 -5.69 15.55
C ILE A 517 -6.69 -6.99 16.34
N GLY A 518 -6.29 -8.10 15.70
CA GLY A 518 -6.33 -9.42 16.30
C GLY A 518 -5.08 -10.23 15.98
N PHE A 519 -4.71 -11.12 16.85
CA PHE A 519 -3.52 -11.95 16.71
C PHE A 519 -3.79 -13.38 17.20
N ALA A 520 -2.99 -14.31 16.73
CA ALA A 520 -3.04 -15.71 17.13
C ALA A 520 -1.68 -16.42 16.95
N PRO A 521 -1.39 -17.47 17.76
CA PRO A 521 -2.03 -17.80 19.04
C PRO A 521 -1.68 -16.79 20.13
N ALA A 522 -2.54 -16.55 21.12
CA ALA A 522 -2.29 -15.53 22.15
C ALA A 522 -1.07 -15.81 23.04
N ASN A 523 -0.73 -17.09 23.25
CA ASN A 523 0.46 -17.46 24.03
C ASN A 523 1.78 -17.23 23.28
N ASP A 524 1.80 -17.36 21.93
CA ASP A 524 3.00 -17.21 21.11
C ASP A 524 2.62 -16.69 19.70
N PRO A 525 2.32 -15.39 19.53
CA PRO A 525 1.74 -14.85 18.33
C PRO A 525 2.62 -15.03 17.08
N GLU A 526 2.04 -15.65 16.04
CA GLU A 526 2.65 -15.86 14.72
C GLU A 526 2.07 -14.95 13.64
N ILE A 527 0.83 -14.47 13.87
CA ILE A 527 0.16 -13.55 12.98
C ILE A 527 -0.55 -12.47 13.77
N LEU A 528 -0.46 -11.25 13.30
CA LEU A 528 -1.20 -10.07 13.74
C LEU A 528 -1.93 -9.50 12.53
N VAL A 529 -3.25 -9.36 12.61
CA VAL A 529 -4.11 -8.88 11.53
C VAL A 529 -4.83 -7.62 11.97
N TYR A 530 -4.76 -6.59 11.18
CA TYR A 530 -5.50 -5.35 11.33
C TYR A 530 -6.44 -5.14 10.14
N VAL A 531 -7.71 -4.89 10.41
CA VAL A 531 -8.71 -4.53 9.41
C VAL A 531 -9.40 -3.24 9.84
N ALA A 532 -9.54 -2.31 8.90
CA ALA A 532 -10.35 -1.10 9.08
C ALA A 532 -11.30 -0.92 7.90
N VAL A 533 -12.53 -0.52 8.21
CA VAL A 533 -13.58 -0.20 7.24
C VAL A 533 -14.04 1.22 7.50
N ASP A 534 -13.94 2.06 6.46
CA ASP A 534 -14.24 3.48 6.52
C ASP A 534 -15.66 3.76 6.04
N SER A 535 -16.43 4.51 6.84
CA SER A 535 -17.80 4.95 6.55
C SER A 535 -18.76 3.79 6.17
N PRO A 536 -18.77 2.65 6.92
CA PRO A 536 -19.66 1.55 6.59
C PRO A 536 -21.12 1.96 6.80
N GLN A 537 -21.97 1.60 5.85
CA GLN A 537 -23.41 1.79 5.95
C GLN A 537 -24.03 0.56 6.63
N ALA A 538 -24.20 0.61 7.93
CA ALA A 538 -24.77 -0.44 8.75
C ALA A 538 -25.64 0.16 9.86
N GLN A 539 -26.56 -0.64 10.37
CA GLN A 539 -27.42 -0.21 11.48
C GLN A 539 -26.67 -0.11 12.80
N SER A 540 -25.70 -0.99 12.98
CA SER A 540 -24.79 -1.02 14.14
C SER A 540 -23.37 -0.84 13.63
N VAL A 541 -22.80 0.34 13.82
CA VAL A 541 -21.46 0.69 13.30
C VAL A 541 -20.43 0.53 14.42
N PHE A 542 -20.09 -0.73 14.71
CA PHE A 542 -19.05 -1.05 15.71
C PHE A 542 -18.00 -2.01 15.12
N GLY A 543 -16.74 -1.84 15.55
CA GLY A 543 -15.67 -2.78 15.19
C GLY A 543 -15.96 -4.22 15.61
N SER A 544 -16.72 -4.43 16.70
CA SER A 544 -17.15 -5.77 17.15
C SER A 544 -18.04 -6.49 16.14
N THR A 545 -18.93 -5.77 15.46
CA THR A 545 -19.94 -6.37 14.56
C THR A 545 -19.47 -6.42 13.10
N ILE A 546 -18.60 -5.51 12.69
CA ILE A 546 -18.15 -5.38 11.30
C ILE A 546 -16.78 -6.02 11.10
N THR A 547 -15.75 -5.57 11.83
CA THR A 547 -14.37 -5.95 11.55
C THR A 547 -13.84 -7.13 12.38
N ALA A 548 -14.37 -7.36 13.58
CA ALA A 548 -13.96 -8.51 14.39
C ALA A 548 -14.25 -9.87 13.72
N PRO A 549 -15.45 -10.13 13.12
CA PRO A 549 -15.70 -11.37 12.41
C PRO A 549 -14.79 -11.55 11.20
N ILE A 550 -14.45 -10.47 10.48
CA ILE A 550 -13.53 -10.47 9.32
C ILE A 550 -12.14 -10.91 9.76
N VAL A 551 -11.59 -10.29 10.81
CA VAL A 551 -10.27 -10.66 11.34
C VAL A 551 -10.28 -12.09 11.86
N GLY A 552 -11.35 -12.51 12.55
CA GLY A 552 -11.50 -13.89 12.99
C GLY A 552 -11.44 -14.88 11.82
N GLN A 553 -12.12 -14.59 10.72
CA GLN A 553 -12.11 -15.41 9.50
C GLN A 553 -10.72 -15.45 8.85
N ILE A 554 -10.05 -14.30 8.74
CA ILE A 554 -8.69 -14.24 8.20
C ILE A 554 -7.72 -15.07 9.06
N ILE A 555 -7.80 -14.97 10.39
CA ILE A 555 -6.95 -15.76 11.30
C ILE A 555 -7.25 -17.27 11.16
N GLU A 556 -8.50 -17.66 11.08
CA GLU A 556 -8.91 -19.05 10.92
C GLU A 556 -8.35 -19.68 9.65
N GLU A 557 -8.47 -19.00 8.51
CA GLU A 557 -7.91 -19.50 7.25
C GLU A 557 -6.36 -19.41 7.24
N SER A 558 -5.79 -18.39 7.89
CA SER A 558 -4.33 -18.27 8.06
C SER A 558 -3.75 -19.46 8.83
N ALA A 559 -4.51 -20.06 9.75
CA ALA A 559 -4.04 -21.18 10.56
C ALA A 559 -3.58 -22.36 9.69
N SER A 560 -4.32 -22.69 8.65
CA SER A 560 -3.94 -23.74 7.70
C SER A 560 -2.77 -23.34 6.80
N ILE A 561 -2.70 -22.06 6.39
CA ILE A 561 -1.68 -21.54 5.47
C ILE A 561 -0.31 -21.44 6.17
N LEU A 562 -0.31 -20.96 7.41
CA LEU A 562 0.90 -20.73 8.21
C LEU A 562 1.25 -21.88 9.14
N GLY A 563 0.39 -22.91 9.26
CA GLY A 563 0.60 -24.05 10.14
C GLY A 563 0.47 -23.69 11.63
N LEU A 564 -0.47 -22.79 11.99
CA LEU A 564 -0.68 -22.40 13.38
C LEU A 564 -1.17 -23.59 14.22
N PRO A 565 -0.67 -23.75 15.46
CA PRO A 565 -1.10 -24.84 16.31
C PRO A 565 -2.50 -24.60 16.87
N TYR A 566 -3.33 -25.65 16.91
CA TYR A 566 -4.57 -25.66 17.68
C TYR A 566 -4.28 -26.03 19.13
N SER A 567 -4.89 -25.32 20.08
CA SER A 567 -4.69 -25.49 21.52
C SER A 567 -6.01 -25.79 22.22
N SER A 568 -5.98 -26.77 23.12
CA SER A 568 -7.08 -27.04 24.08
C SER A 568 -7.13 -26.07 25.27
N ASP A 569 -6.05 -25.29 25.48
CA ASP A 569 -5.89 -24.41 26.65
C ASP A 569 -6.42 -22.99 26.39
N GLN A 570 -7.31 -22.85 25.41
CA GLN A 570 -7.98 -21.61 25.09
C GLN A 570 -8.91 -21.19 26.23
N LEU A 571 -8.99 -19.87 26.49
CA LEU A 571 -9.98 -19.34 27.44
C LEU A 571 -11.40 -19.70 26.98
N PRO A 572 -12.23 -20.27 27.87
CA PRO A 572 -13.60 -20.61 27.51
C PRO A 572 -14.41 -19.32 27.31
N LYS A 573 -15.35 -19.37 26.38
CA LYS A 573 -16.33 -18.28 26.19
C LYS A 573 -17.25 -18.16 27.41
N LYS A 574 -17.62 -16.92 27.76
CA LYS A 574 -18.69 -16.66 28.76
C LYS A 574 -20.07 -17.13 28.30
N TYR A 575 -20.28 -17.39 26.99
CA TYR A 575 -21.56 -17.84 26.40
C TYR A 575 -21.30 -18.91 25.36
N VAL A 576 -22.30 -19.79 25.20
CA VAL A 576 -22.24 -20.90 24.22
C VAL A 576 -22.55 -20.38 22.82
N TRP A 577 -21.85 -20.90 21.83
CA TRP A 577 -22.17 -20.65 20.40
C TRP A 577 -23.59 -21.10 20.11
N GLY A 578 -24.40 -20.19 19.53
CA GLY A 578 -25.81 -20.44 19.26
C GLY A 578 -26.76 -19.78 20.24
N ASP A 579 -26.28 -19.33 21.40
CA ASP A 579 -27.06 -18.42 22.23
C ASP A 579 -27.06 -17.05 21.53
N GLU A 580 -28.20 -16.64 21.05
CA GLU A 580 -28.39 -15.29 20.55
C GLU A 580 -28.08 -14.35 21.72
N VAL A 581 -27.17 -13.40 21.50
CA VAL A 581 -26.86 -12.39 22.52
C VAL A 581 -28.14 -11.60 22.73
N THR A 582 -28.70 -11.78 23.90
CA THR A 582 -29.89 -11.02 24.33
C THR A 582 -29.49 -10.01 25.39
N GLU A 583 -30.10 -8.85 25.34
CA GLU A 583 -30.00 -7.85 26.41
C GLU A 583 -31.40 -7.51 26.91
N ALA A 584 -31.49 -7.09 28.16
CA ALA A 584 -32.78 -6.68 28.67
C ALA A 584 -33.18 -5.34 28.02
N MET A 585 -34.37 -5.29 27.43
CA MET A 585 -34.95 -4.07 26.87
C MET A 585 -34.93 -2.95 27.90
N PRO A 586 -34.23 -1.82 27.61
CA PRO A 586 -34.22 -0.67 28.50
C PRO A 586 -35.63 -0.06 28.67
N ASP A 587 -35.84 0.64 29.77
CA ASP A 587 -37.05 1.44 29.94
C ASP A 587 -36.82 2.81 29.33
N PHE A 588 -37.47 3.06 28.20
CA PHE A 588 -37.45 4.33 27.48
C PHE A 588 -38.66 5.19 27.80
N ILE A 589 -39.70 4.66 28.46
CA ILE A 589 -40.92 5.40 28.75
C ILE A 589 -40.59 6.62 29.61
N GLY A 590 -41.06 7.77 29.15
CA GLY A 590 -40.83 9.05 29.82
C GLY A 590 -39.54 9.78 29.46
N GLN A 591 -38.62 9.13 28.73
CA GLN A 591 -37.42 9.80 28.20
C GLN A 591 -37.75 10.65 26.97
N LYS A 592 -36.84 11.56 26.62
CA LYS A 592 -37.00 12.34 25.39
C LYS A 592 -36.47 11.56 24.20
N GLY A 593 -37.24 11.52 23.10
CA GLY A 593 -36.84 10.90 21.88
C GLY A 593 -35.53 11.44 21.32
N SER A 594 -35.32 12.76 21.42
CA SER A 594 -34.05 13.41 21.02
C SER A 594 -32.83 12.88 21.79
N GLU A 595 -32.95 12.61 23.09
CA GLU A 595 -31.87 12.09 23.92
C GLU A 595 -31.56 10.61 23.61
N VAL A 596 -32.59 9.86 23.23
CA VAL A 596 -32.44 8.44 22.83
C VAL A 596 -31.87 8.34 21.42
N MET A 597 -32.23 9.22 20.47
CA MET A 597 -31.66 9.25 19.12
C MET A 597 -30.14 9.55 19.08
N GLU A 598 -29.64 10.26 20.08
CA GLU A 598 -28.19 10.56 20.18
C GLU A 598 -27.36 9.37 20.68
N GLN A 599 -27.97 8.25 21.03
CA GLN A 599 -27.29 7.07 21.56
C GLN A 599 -27.20 5.97 20.50
N GLN A 600 -26.13 5.19 20.54
CA GLN A 600 -25.99 3.99 19.70
C GLN A 600 -26.51 2.76 20.45
N TYR A 601 -27.28 1.95 19.77
CA TYR A 601 -27.86 0.71 20.29
C TYR A 601 -27.47 -0.49 19.44
N THR A 602 -27.52 -1.67 20.03
CA THR A 602 -27.26 -2.96 19.36
C THR A 602 -28.47 -3.47 18.60
N TYR A 603 -29.60 -2.79 18.70
CA TYR A 603 -30.90 -3.09 18.09
C TYR A 603 -31.42 -1.91 17.27
N ARG A 604 -32.40 -2.17 16.41
CA ARG A 604 -33.04 -1.16 15.56
C ARG A 604 -34.12 -0.42 16.33
N ILE A 605 -34.18 0.90 16.17
CA ILE A 605 -35.29 1.69 16.70
C ILE A 605 -36.16 2.18 15.55
N GLU A 606 -37.44 1.77 15.54
CA GLU A 606 -38.47 2.35 14.69
C GLU A 606 -39.30 3.33 15.50
N TRP A 607 -39.37 4.57 15.01
CA TRP A 607 -40.05 5.66 15.66
C TRP A 607 -41.48 5.81 15.13
N HIS A 608 -42.46 5.93 16.01
CA HIS A 608 -43.88 6.11 15.70
C HIS A 608 -44.45 7.32 16.40
N GLY A 609 -45.41 8.01 15.76
CA GLY A 609 -46.11 9.16 16.34
C GLY A 609 -45.39 10.49 16.15
N LYS A 610 -45.85 11.52 16.90
CA LYS A 610 -45.27 12.86 16.88
C LYS A 610 -45.20 13.38 18.30
N GLY A 611 -44.11 14.01 18.67
CA GLY A 611 -43.79 14.52 20.01
C GLY A 611 -42.32 14.29 20.33
N ASP A 612 -41.86 14.73 21.50
CA ASP A 612 -40.48 14.47 21.93
C ASP A 612 -40.40 13.49 23.12
N LYS A 613 -41.54 13.15 23.74
CA LYS A 613 -41.57 12.23 24.87
C LYS A 613 -41.96 10.83 24.43
N ILE A 614 -41.21 9.81 24.87
CA ILE A 614 -41.55 8.41 24.60
C ILE A 614 -42.68 8.02 25.58
N ILE A 615 -43.83 7.67 25.03
CA ILE A 615 -45.03 7.35 25.80
C ILE A 615 -45.33 5.86 25.88
N ASP A 616 -44.77 5.08 24.92
CA ASP A 616 -44.91 3.63 24.89
C ASP A 616 -43.73 3.00 24.14
N GLN A 617 -43.46 1.72 24.41
CA GLN A 617 -42.38 0.95 23.80
C GLN A 617 -42.77 -0.51 23.58
N LEU A 618 -42.29 -1.10 22.50
CA LEU A 618 -42.43 -2.51 22.20
C LEU A 618 -41.09 -3.06 21.69
N PRO A 619 -40.48 -4.09 22.31
CA PRO A 619 -40.95 -4.84 23.50
C PRO A 619 -41.01 -4.02 24.80
N VAL A 620 -41.71 -4.56 25.79
CA VAL A 620 -41.76 -3.94 27.13
C VAL A 620 -40.40 -3.98 27.83
N ALA A 621 -40.14 -3.01 28.71
CA ALA A 621 -38.90 -2.95 29.48
C ALA A 621 -38.64 -4.28 30.25
N GLY A 622 -37.38 -4.70 30.26
CA GLY A 622 -36.92 -5.94 30.89
C GLY A 622 -37.09 -7.21 30.07
N LYS A 623 -37.83 -7.19 28.93
CA LYS A 623 -37.88 -8.32 28.01
C LYS A 623 -36.53 -8.53 27.34
N GLN A 624 -36.07 -9.80 27.20
CA GLN A 624 -34.86 -10.10 26.46
C GLN A 624 -35.07 -9.82 24.97
N ILE A 625 -34.25 -8.96 24.41
CA ILE A 625 -34.20 -8.61 22.99
C ILE A 625 -32.89 -9.09 22.37
N LYS A 626 -32.95 -9.47 21.08
CA LYS A 626 -31.79 -9.91 20.32
C LYS A 626 -31.00 -8.72 19.77
N GLN A 627 -29.71 -8.93 19.47
CA GLN A 627 -28.98 -8.00 18.63
C GLN A 627 -29.70 -7.90 17.27
N ASP A 628 -29.78 -6.71 16.72
CA ASP A 628 -30.50 -6.40 15.47
C ASP A 628 -32.04 -6.57 15.52
N GLU A 629 -32.66 -6.86 16.68
CA GLU A 629 -34.11 -6.86 16.81
C GLU A 629 -34.68 -5.45 16.59
N ILE A 630 -35.84 -5.39 15.97
CA ILE A 630 -36.54 -4.10 15.78
C ILE A 630 -37.33 -3.81 17.04
N ILE A 631 -37.05 -2.67 17.67
CA ILE A 631 -37.85 -2.13 18.76
C ILE A 631 -38.68 -0.93 18.25
N HIS A 632 -39.88 -0.78 18.75
CA HIS A 632 -40.75 0.31 18.39
C HIS A 632 -40.90 1.27 19.56
N LEU A 633 -40.58 2.55 19.35
CA LEU A 633 -40.79 3.62 20.34
C LEU A 633 -41.86 4.57 19.83
N TYR A 634 -42.85 4.83 20.68
CA TYR A 634 -43.99 5.66 20.35
C TYR A 634 -43.83 7.03 21.02
N LEU A 635 -43.80 8.07 20.20
CA LEU A 635 -43.67 9.46 20.64
C LEU A 635 -45.05 10.11 20.86
N GLY A 636 -45.19 10.86 21.93
CA GLY A 636 -46.35 11.65 22.26
C GLY A 636 -45.96 12.99 22.93
N ASN A 637 -46.97 13.79 23.27
CA ASN A 637 -46.79 15.07 23.97
C ASN A 637 -46.91 14.91 25.48
#